data_7474760437b7316592274ced697a2b21
#
_entry.id   7474760437b7316592274ced697a2b21
#
_cell.length_a   1.000
_cell.length_b   1.000
_cell.length_c   1.000
_cell.angle_alpha   90.00
_cell.angle_beta   90.00
_cell.angle_gamma   90.00
#
_symmetry.space_group_name_H-M   'P 1'
#
loop_
_entity.id
_entity.type
_entity.pdbx_description
1 polymer ?
#
loop_
_entity_poly.entity_id
_entity_poly.type
_entity_poly.pdbx_seq_one_letter_code
_entity_poly.pdbx_strand_id
1 'polypeptide(L)'
;FDLLHYVAGKRLARGLLTVIDATNVQAESRKPLVELAREHDVLPVAIVLKMPEDLCHDRNKSRPDRAFGPHVVRNQLIQLRRSLRGLQREGFRYVYVLQTPEEIEQVAMKRQPLWNNRKSDTGPFDIIGDVHGCYDELIELLNKLGYDTTDAGRIVPPPGRKAIFLGDLVDRGPKVPQVLRLVMSMVADGVALCVPGNHDVKLLRKLRGKNVQITHGLAQTLQQIEAEPDLLEPVAAFIDALVGHYVLDNGRLVVAHAGMKERYIGRASGRVREFALYGETTGETDEFGLPLRYNWAAEYRGPAHVVYGHTPVPEADWLNRTINIDTGCVFGGKLTALRWPEKEIISVPARQTYARSSKPFLSPQQAAPELNAQQSHDDVLDLADVTGKRIVTTRLHHSVTIRAENATAALEVMSRFAVNPKWLIYLPPTMSPTETSDRPGLLEHPQQAFDYVRNNGVGKVICEEKHMGSRAVAVICRDETAARKRFGVREGNAGIIYTRTGRRFFEDSAVEAQLLEVIRHGLTAAGFWDDFASDWFCLDCELMPWSAKAQELLRLQYAAVGSASRSAVAETVSVLQQAVGRYTAMGTADGIGLLLDRQRDRLVRVNRYVDAYRRYCWPVASVADLKLAPFHLLASERKVFADKDHLWHMEHLARIAAANTPIIATAHRVVDVTDPSEVDAGISWWEDLTSRGGEGMVVKPLDFVVRGKKGLVQPALKCRGPEYLRIIYGPEYDAPGNLDRLRSRRLAAKRSLALREFAMGIEGLERFVRHEPLRRVHECAFGVLALESEPVDPRL
;
A
#
# COMPACT_ATOMS: atom_id res chain seq x y z
N PHE A 1 -38.98 -8.48 -2.80
CA PHE A 1 -38.59 -7.07 -2.59
C PHE A 1 -37.21 -6.99 -1.92
N ASP A 2 -36.92 -7.73 -0.86
CA ASP A 2 -35.66 -7.67 -0.10
C ASP A 2 -34.41 -7.95 -0.97
N LEU A 3 -34.46 -8.97 -1.83
CA LEU A 3 -33.38 -9.26 -2.76
C LEU A 3 -33.14 -8.11 -3.77
N LEU A 4 -34.21 -7.50 -4.27
CA LEU A 4 -34.11 -6.35 -5.18
C LEU A 4 -33.45 -5.15 -4.49
N HIS A 5 -33.87 -4.84 -3.27
CA HIS A 5 -33.27 -3.76 -2.48
C HIS A 5 -31.82 -4.05 -2.14
N TYR A 6 -31.49 -5.28 -1.76
CA TYR A 6 -30.09 -5.70 -1.51
C TYR A 6 -29.19 -5.54 -2.74
N VAL A 7 -29.63 -6.06 -3.90
CA VAL A 7 -28.87 -5.93 -5.17
C VAL A 7 -28.75 -4.47 -5.59
N ALA A 8 -29.84 -3.69 -5.50
CA ALA A 8 -29.81 -2.27 -5.81
C ALA A 8 -28.84 -1.53 -4.89
N GLY A 9 -28.89 -1.76 -3.57
CA GLY A 9 -27.98 -1.16 -2.59
C GLY A 9 -26.50 -1.48 -2.90
N LYS A 10 -26.17 -2.75 -3.23
CA LYS A 10 -24.79 -3.13 -3.61
C LYS A 10 -24.32 -2.43 -4.88
N ARG A 11 -25.20 -2.22 -5.86
CA ARG A 11 -24.88 -1.47 -7.08
C ARG A 11 -24.68 0.01 -6.81
N LEU A 12 -25.57 0.62 -6.02
CA LEU A 12 -25.47 2.03 -5.64
C LEU A 12 -24.23 2.32 -4.79
N ALA A 13 -23.88 1.43 -3.86
CA ALA A 13 -22.63 1.53 -3.09
C ALA A 13 -21.40 1.60 -3.99
N ARG A 14 -21.41 0.88 -5.12
CA ARG A 14 -20.33 0.89 -6.13
C ARG A 14 -20.42 2.04 -7.14
N GLY A 15 -21.36 2.97 -6.99
CA GLY A 15 -21.54 4.09 -7.92
C GLY A 15 -22.12 3.70 -9.28
N LEU A 16 -22.77 2.55 -9.39
CA LEU A 16 -23.32 2.07 -10.65
C LEU A 16 -24.72 2.62 -10.87
N LEU A 17 -24.98 3.14 -12.09
CA LEU A 17 -26.34 3.48 -12.51
C LEU A 17 -27.23 2.25 -12.36
N THR A 18 -28.35 2.43 -11.63
CA THR A 18 -29.28 1.35 -11.30
C THR A 18 -30.68 1.73 -11.75
N VAL A 19 -31.30 0.88 -12.55
CA VAL A 19 -32.68 1.01 -13.00
C VAL A 19 -33.50 -0.06 -12.31
N ILE A 20 -34.64 0.35 -11.74
CA ILE A 20 -35.64 -0.52 -11.12
C ILE A 20 -36.91 -0.43 -11.95
N ASP A 21 -37.20 -1.50 -12.70
CA ASP A 21 -38.41 -1.64 -13.48
C ASP A 21 -39.49 -2.37 -12.68
N ALA A 22 -40.51 -1.66 -12.30
CA ALA A 22 -41.67 -2.19 -11.55
C ALA A 22 -42.88 -1.29 -11.67
N THR A 23 -44.05 -1.80 -11.33
CA THR A 23 -45.33 -1.04 -11.41
C THR A 23 -45.35 0.18 -10.52
N ASN A 24 -44.86 0.13 -9.31
CA ASN A 24 -44.57 1.22 -8.35
C ASN A 24 -45.56 2.43 -8.37
N VAL A 25 -46.86 2.19 -8.59
CA VAL A 25 -47.86 3.24 -8.68
C VAL A 25 -48.25 3.84 -7.31
N GLN A 26 -47.96 3.12 -6.23
CA GLN A 26 -48.24 3.54 -4.85
C GLN A 26 -47.03 4.19 -4.20
N ALA A 27 -47.27 5.23 -3.40
CA ALA A 27 -46.18 5.93 -2.70
C ALA A 27 -45.44 5.03 -1.71
N GLU A 28 -46.12 4.10 -1.07
CA GLU A 28 -45.58 3.13 -0.12
C GLU A 28 -44.54 2.21 -0.79
N SER A 29 -44.76 1.82 -2.04
CA SER A 29 -43.84 1.00 -2.80
C SER A 29 -42.59 1.73 -3.25
N ARG A 30 -42.71 3.07 -3.47
CA ARG A 30 -41.60 3.93 -3.88
C ARG A 30 -40.75 4.44 -2.73
N LYS A 31 -41.34 4.58 -1.54
CA LYS A 31 -40.66 5.14 -0.36
C LYS A 31 -39.36 4.40 -0.02
N PRO A 32 -39.31 3.04 0.08
CA PRO A 32 -38.07 2.34 0.35
C PRO A 32 -37.00 2.56 -0.72
N LEU A 33 -37.36 2.75 -1.99
CA LEU A 33 -36.43 3.01 -3.09
C LEU A 33 -35.81 4.40 -3.01
N VAL A 34 -36.62 5.40 -2.62
CA VAL A 34 -36.15 6.77 -2.37
C VAL A 34 -35.25 6.81 -1.13
N GLU A 35 -35.59 6.06 -0.08
CA GLU A 35 -34.78 5.93 1.13
C GLU A 35 -33.43 5.28 0.81
N LEU A 36 -33.42 4.21 0.01
CA LEU A 36 -32.19 3.56 -0.47
C LEU A 36 -31.31 4.53 -1.30
N ALA A 37 -31.92 5.35 -2.16
CA ALA A 37 -31.19 6.38 -2.90
C ALA A 37 -30.56 7.44 -1.98
N ARG A 38 -31.27 7.85 -0.92
CA ARG A 38 -30.77 8.79 0.10
C ARG A 38 -29.66 8.18 0.95
N GLU A 39 -29.78 6.91 1.32
CA GLU A 39 -28.74 6.18 2.06
C GLU A 39 -27.40 6.20 1.32
N HIS A 40 -27.47 6.05 -0.02
CA HIS A 40 -26.29 6.03 -0.88
C HIS A 40 -25.93 7.39 -1.51
N ASP A 41 -26.55 8.49 -1.08
CA ASP A 41 -26.29 9.85 -1.58
C ASP A 41 -26.36 10.00 -3.11
N VAL A 42 -27.35 9.33 -3.72
CA VAL A 42 -27.61 9.39 -5.18
C VAL A 42 -28.97 10.04 -5.47
N LEU A 43 -29.11 10.57 -6.68
CA LEU A 43 -30.31 11.27 -7.10
C LEU A 43 -31.34 10.29 -7.67
N PRO A 44 -32.53 10.08 -7.04
CA PRO A 44 -33.58 9.27 -7.63
C PRO A 44 -34.28 10.02 -8.78
N VAL A 45 -34.55 9.30 -9.87
CA VAL A 45 -35.23 9.78 -11.04
C VAL A 45 -36.45 8.89 -11.30
N ALA A 46 -37.60 9.48 -11.57
CA ALA A 46 -38.79 8.75 -11.97
C ALA A 46 -39.05 8.91 -13.48
N ILE A 47 -39.08 7.77 -14.19
CA ILE A 47 -39.60 7.70 -15.55
C ILE A 47 -40.97 7.04 -15.49
N VAL A 48 -41.99 7.77 -15.81
CA VAL A 48 -43.37 7.34 -15.66
C VAL A 48 -43.98 7.07 -17.03
N LEU A 49 -44.45 5.85 -17.25
CA LEU A 49 -45.16 5.44 -18.47
C LEU A 49 -46.65 5.58 -18.20
N LYS A 50 -47.26 6.71 -18.60
CA LYS A 50 -48.69 7.00 -18.46
C LYS A 50 -49.42 6.67 -19.75
N MET A 51 -49.57 5.39 -20.03
CA MET A 51 -50.15 4.89 -21.27
C MET A 51 -51.69 4.99 -21.26
N PRO A 52 -52.37 5.08 -22.45
CA PRO A 52 -53.80 4.97 -22.59
C PRO A 52 -54.36 3.67 -21.99
N GLU A 53 -55.54 3.74 -21.41
CA GLU A 53 -56.17 2.62 -20.68
C GLU A 53 -56.40 1.39 -21.62
N ASP A 54 -56.93 1.66 -22.82
CA ASP A 54 -57.17 0.61 -23.82
C ASP A 54 -55.92 -0.14 -24.22
N LEU A 55 -54.82 0.57 -24.46
CA LEU A 55 -53.49 -0.01 -24.74
C LEU A 55 -52.97 -0.87 -23.59
N CYS A 56 -53.19 -0.41 -22.34
CA CYS A 56 -52.84 -1.19 -21.16
C CYS A 56 -53.62 -2.49 -21.05
N HIS A 57 -54.93 -2.45 -21.35
CA HIS A 57 -55.78 -3.62 -21.37
C HIS A 57 -55.38 -4.62 -22.47
N ASP A 58 -55.08 -4.17 -23.67
CA ASP A 58 -54.68 -5.04 -24.79
C ASP A 58 -53.35 -5.68 -24.53
N ARG A 59 -52.34 -4.92 -24.03
CA ARG A 59 -51.06 -5.48 -23.60
C ARG A 59 -51.21 -6.47 -22.43
N ASN A 60 -52.13 -6.24 -21.51
CA ASN A 60 -52.40 -7.17 -20.41
C ASN A 60 -53.01 -8.49 -20.90
N LYS A 61 -53.92 -8.46 -21.90
CA LYS A 61 -54.54 -9.63 -22.49
C LYS A 61 -53.52 -10.53 -23.27
N SER A 62 -52.53 -9.88 -23.90
CA SER A 62 -51.53 -10.56 -24.72
C SER A 62 -50.42 -11.22 -23.88
N ARG A 63 -50.41 -11.07 -22.55
CA ARG A 63 -49.38 -11.69 -21.67
C ARG A 63 -49.79 -13.11 -21.27
N PRO A 64 -48.98 -14.14 -21.62
CA PRO A 64 -49.34 -15.53 -21.35
C PRO A 64 -49.24 -15.92 -19.87
N ASP A 65 -48.41 -15.22 -19.09
CA ASP A 65 -48.01 -15.55 -17.72
C ASP A 65 -48.66 -14.69 -16.62
N ARG A 66 -49.34 -13.58 -16.97
CA ARG A 66 -49.91 -12.60 -16.03
C ARG A 66 -51.13 -11.87 -16.61
N ALA A 67 -52.21 -12.50 -16.79
CA ALA A 67 -53.49 -11.83 -17.12
C ALA A 67 -54.16 -11.33 -15.83
N PHE A 68 -54.15 -10.03 -15.59
CA PHE A 68 -54.96 -9.40 -14.53
C PHE A 68 -56.38 -9.03 -15.03
N GLY A 69 -57.34 -9.09 -14.13
CA GLY A 69 -58.67 -8.63 -14.48
C GLY A 69 -58.68 -7.09 -14.80
N PRO A 70 -59.64 -6.63 -15.66
CA PRO A 70 -59.71 -5.23 -16.11
C PRO A 70 -59.73 -4.22 -14.95
N HIS A 71 -60.33 -4.58 -13.81
CA HIS A 71 -60.40 -3.74 -12.63
C HIS A 71 -59.02 -3.43 -12.02
N VAL A 72 -58.05 -4.37 -12.13
CA VAL A 72 -56.70 -4.16 -11.62
C VAL A 72 -55.99 -3.10 -12.43
N VAL A 73 -56.04 -3.18 -13.77
CA VAL A 73 -55.42 -2.20 -14.67
C VAL A 73 -56.00 -0.83 -14.42
N ARG A 74 -57.39 -0.71 -14.33
CA ARG A 74 -58.06 0.54 -14.03
C ARG A 74 -57.65 1.14 -12.70
N ASN A 75 -57.56 0.33 -11.64
CA ASN A 75 -57.15 0.78 -10.33
C ASN A 75 -55.70 1.30 -10.33
N GLN A 76 -54.76 0.63 -11.02
CA GLN A 76 -53.40 1.09 -11.16
C GLN A 76 -53.30 2.44 -11.89
N LEU A 77 -54.09 2.64 -12.95
CA LEU A 77 -54.12 3.92 -13.68
C LEU A 77 -54.69 5.06 -12.80
N ILE A 78 -55.74 4.79 -12.00
CA ILE A 78 -56.30 5.75 -11.06
C ILE A 78 -55.24 6.15 -10.01
N GLN A 79 -54.56 5.16 -9.42
CA GLN A 79 -53.49 5.39 -8.45
C GLN A 79 -52.33 6.19 -9.08
N LEU A 80 -51.88 5.84 -10.30
CA LEU A 80 -50.88 6.58 -11.03
C LEU A 80 -51.27 8.05 -11.21
N ARG A 81 -52.48 8.34 -11.73
CA ARG A 81 -52.97 9.71 -11.92
C ARG A 81 -52.99 10.52 -10.62
N ARG A 82 -53.35 9.90 -9.50
CA ARG A 82 -53.35 10.54 -8.15
C ARG A 82 -51.93 10.82 -7.66
N SER A 83 -51.00 9.94 -7.90
CA SER A 83 -49.63 10.03 -7.35
C SER A 83 -48.70 10.95 -8.14
N LEU A 84 -48.97 11.20 -9.44
CA LEU A 84 -48.07 11.99 -10.33
C LEU A 84 -47.68 13.37 -9.75
N ARG A 85 -48.65 14.08 -9.14
CA ARG A 85 -48.41 15.41 -8.56
C ARG A 85 -47.54 15.39 -7.29
N GLY A 86 -47.37 14.20 -6.68
CA GLY A 86 -46.65 14.02 -5.42
C GLY A 86 -45.16 13.59 -5.59
N LEU A 87 -44.74 13.07 -6.74
CA LEU A 87 -43.47 12.41 -6.93
C LEU A 87 -42.26 13.26 -6.51
N GLN A 88 -42.24 14.57 -6.85
CA GLN A 88 -41.16 15.45 -6.42
C GLN A 88 -41.11 15.63 -4.89
N ARG A 89 -42.32 15.69 -4.24
CA ARG A 89 -42.44 15.80 -2.77
C ARG A 89 -42.03 14.50 -2.08
N GLU A 90 -42.19 13.35 -2.73
CA GLU A 90 -41.68 12.05 -2.26
C GLU A 90 -40.16 11.99 -2.25
N GLY A 91 -39.47 12.83 -3.06
CA GLY A 91 -38.03 12.97 -3.11
C GLY A 91 -37.36 12.65 -4.45
N PHE A 92 -38.14 12.40 -5.50
CA PHE A 92 -37.55 12.26 -6.85
C PHE A 92 -37.05 13.61 -7.34
N ARG A 93 -35.78 13.65 -7.76
CA ARG A 93 -35.12 14.87 -8.26
C ARG A 93 -35.65 15.30 -9.62
N TYR A 94 -35.85 14.33 -10.50
CA TYR A 94 -36.37 14.52 -11.85
C TYR A 94 -37.53 13.55 -12.08
N VAL A 95 -38.58 14.04 -12.78
CA VAL A 95 -39.76 13.23 -13.12
C VAL A 95 -40.02 13.44 -14.61
N TYR A 96 -39.90 12.35 -15.37
CA TYR A 96 -40.23 12.33 -16.80
C TYR A 96 -41.51 11.53 -17.00
N VAL A 97 -42.48 12.07 -17.75
CA VAL A 97 -43.75 11.39 -18.01
C VAL A 97 -43.89 11.19 -19.51
N LEU A 98 -43.93 9.92 -19.92
CA LEU A 98 -44.18 9.53 -21.30
C LEU A 98 -45.63 9.06 -21.42
N GLN A 99 -46.39 9.58 -22.44
CA GLN A 99 -47.83 9.40 -22.51
C GLN A 99 -48.29 8.58 -23.72
N THR A 100 -47.44 8.44 -24.72
CA THR A 100 -47.76 7.67 -25.92
C THR A 100 -46.67 6.67 -26.31
N PRO A 101 -47.00 5.61 -27.07
CA PRO A 101 -46.00 4.70 -27.62
C PRO A 101 -44.93 5.40 -28.46
N GLU A 102 -45.33 6.39 -29.23
CA GLU A 102 -44.45 7.17 -30.13
C GLU A 102 -43.42 7.96 -29.28
N GLU A 103 -43.83 8.56 -28.16
CA GLU A 103 -42.92 9.22 -27.23
C GLU A 103 -41.89 8.23 -26.67
N ILE A 104 -42.32 6.98 -26.34
CA ILE A 104 -41.39 5.94 -25.84
C ILE A 104 -40.38 5.53 -26.89
N GLU A 105 -40.80 5.38 -28.17
CA GLU A 105 -39.92 5.00 -29.25
C GLU A 105 -38.94 6.11 -29.63
N GLN A 106 -39.34 7.36 -29.49
CA GLN A 106 -38.50 8.52 -29.87
C GLN A 106 -37.64 9.05 -28.72
N VAL A 107 -37.92 8.68 -27.46
CA VAL A 107 -37.15 9.18 -26.35
C VAL A 107 -35.71 8.66 -26.38
N ALA A 108 -34.75 9.60 -26.37
CA ALA A 108 -33.33 9.27 -26.28
C ALA A 108 -32.83 9.49 -24.84
N MET A 109 -32.38 8.44 -24.20
CA MET A 109 -31.74 8.52 -22.86
C MET A 109 -30.28 8.91 -23.01
N LYS A 110 -29.94 10.16 -22.62
CA LYS A 110 -28.55 10.63 -22.55
C LYS A 110 -28.06 10.59 -21.12
N ARG A 111 -26.95 9.88 -20.89
CA ARG A 111 -26.26 9.92 -19.61
C ARG A 111 -25.50 11.24 -19.49
N GLN A 112 -25.82 12.03 -18.50
CA GLN A 112 -25.05 13.22 -18.15
C GLN A 112 -24.26 12.94 -16.90
N PRO A 113 -22.92 13.22 -16.86
CA PRO A 113 -22.15 13.24 -15.65
C PRO A 113 -22.77 14.23 -14.65
N LEU A 114 -22.68 13.94 -13.36
CA LEU A 114 -22.98 14.95 -12.36
C LEU A 114 -22.07 16.16 -12.55
N TRP A 115 -22.55 17.34 -12.18
CA TRP A 115 -21.81 18.61 -12.31
C TRP A 115 -20.48 18.64 -11.56
N ASN A 116 -20.32 17.80 -10.52
CA ASN A 116 -19.06 17.61 -9.80
C ASN A 116 -18.10 16.64 -10.49
N ASN A 117 -18.52 15.89 -11.49
CA ASN A 117 -17.69 14.94 -12.22
C ASN A 117 -16.98 15.63 -13.40
N ARG A 118 -15.76 16.05 -13.14
CA ARG A 118 -14.84 16.62 -14.12
C ARG A 118 -13.60 15.74 -14.36
N LYS A 119 -13.79 14.44 -14.34
CA LYS A 119 -12.69 13.46 -14.54
C LYS A 119 -11.92 13.62 -15.83
N SER A 120 -12.57 14.13 -16.88
CA SER A 120 -11.91 14.42 -18.17
C SER A 120 -10.99 15.64 -18.14
N ASP A 121 -11.11 16.51 -17.13
CA ASP A 121 -10.20 17.63 -16.92
C ASP A 121 -8.99 17.10 -16.13
N THR A 122 -7.87 16.93 -16.83
CA THR A 122 -6.67 16.28 -16.29
C THR A 122 -5.62 17.27 -15.77
N GLY A 123 -5.86 18.54 -15.90
CA GLY A 123 -4.94 19.59 -15.49
C GLY A 123 -3.78 19.82 -16.45
N PRO A 124 -2.63 20.31 -15.99
CA PRO A 124 -2.23 20.52 -14.60
C PRO A 124 -3.00 21.65 -13.88
N PHE A 125 -3.04 21.58 -12.54
CA PHE A 125 -3.79 22.54 -11.72
C PHE A 125 -2.90 23.23 -10.67
N ASP A 126 -3.28 24.49 -10.31
CA ASP A 126 -2.77 25.19 -9.13
C ASP A 126 -3.97 25.39 -8.18
N ILE A 127 -3.98 24.68 -7.05
CA ILE A 127 -5.09 24.67 -6.10
C ILE A 127 -4.76 25.66 -4.99
N ILE A 128 -5.58 26.69 -4.82
CA ILE A 128 -5.34 27.84 -3.94
C ILE A 128 -6.23 27.71 -2.70
N GLY A 129 -5.65 27.82 -1.51
CA GLY A 129 -6.33 27.79 -0.22
C GLY A 129 -7.23 28.99 0.05
N ASP A 130 -7.73 29.06 1.29
CA ASP A 130 -8.69 30.06 1.76
C ASP A 130 -8.14 31.48 1.64
N VAL A 131 -8.82 32.36 0.88
CA VAL A 131 -8.32 33.68 0.52
C VAL A 131 -8.76 34.77 1.49
N HIS A 132 -10.00 34.70 1.96
CA HIS A 132 -10.58 35.65 2.93
C HIS A 132 -10.27 37.14 2.65
N GLY A 133 -10.47 37.63 1.43
CA GLY A 133 -10.24 39.03 1.08
C GLY A 133 -8.78 39.47 1.09
N CYS A 134 -7.80 38.57 1.18
CA CYS A 134 -6.36 38.85 1.10
C CYS A 134 -5.91 38.97 -0.37
N TYR A 135 -6.35 40.02 -1.02
CA TYR A 135 -6.15 40.23 -2.47
C TYR A 135 -4.68 40.41 -2.86
N ASP A 136 -3.92 41.15 -2.06
CA ASP A 136 -2.53 41.45 -2.39
C ASP A 136 -1.64 40.21 -2.34
N GLU A 137 -1.90 39.33 -1.35
CA GLU A 137 -1.24 38.04 -1.23
C GLU A 137 -1.70 37.07 -2.35
N LEU A 138 -2.98 37.16 -2.76
CA LEU A 138 -3.46 36.38 -3.89
C LEU A 138 -2.75 36.73 -5.20
N ILE A 139 -2.57 38.04 -5.49
CA ILE A 139 -1.84 38.49 -6.67
C ILE A 139 -0.37 38.09 -6.59
N GLU A 140 0.27 38.23 -5.44
CA GLU A 140 1.66 37.79 -5.24
C GLU A 140 1.83 36.29 -5.45
N LEU A 141 0.87 35.46 -4.94
CA LEU A 141 0.88 34.02 -5.13
C LEU A 141 0.67 33.65 -6.60
N LEU A 142 -0.28 34.28 -7.28
CA LEU A 142 -0.53 34.05 -8.71
C LEU A 142 0.72 34.38 -9.55
N ASN A 143 1.38 35.53 -9.29
CA ASN A 143 2.63 35.87 -9.95
C ASN A 143 3.74 34.84 -9.69
N LYS A 144 3.85 34.35 -8.45
CA LYS A 144 4.83 33.31 -8.08
C LYS A 144 4.54 31.96 -8.76
N LEU A 145 3.27 31.68 -9.04
CA LEU A 145 2.81 30.52 -9.81
C LEU A 145 3.01 30.68 -11.33
N GLY A 146 3.38 31.89 -11.80
CA GLY A 146 3.62 32.20 -13.20
C GLY A 146 2.36 32.65 -13.97
N TYR A 147 1.33 33.14 -13.25
CA TYR A 147 0.17 33.77 -13.87
C TYR A 147 0.53 35.24 -14.18
N ASP A 148 0.24 35.65 -15.40
CA ASP A 148 0.47 37.04 -15.86
C ASP A 148 -0.85 37.83 -15.83
N THR A 149 -0.73 39.16 -15.70
CA THR A 149 -1.88 40.06 -15.79
C THR A 149 -1.75 40.86 -17.09
N THR A 150 -2.78 40.81 -17.93
CA THR A 150 -2.83 41.61 -19.17
C THR A 150 -3.07 43.08 -18.86
N ASP A 151 -2.84 43.99 -19.84
CA ASP A 151 -3.13 45.43 -19.73
C ASP A 151 -4.63 45.70 -19.44
N ALA A 152 -5.53 44.78 -19.80
CA ALA A 152 -6.95 44.83 -19.48
C ALA A 152 -7.30 44.29 -18.09
N GLY A 153 -6.32 43.94 -17.26
CA GLY A 153 -6.50 43.38 -15.92
C GLY A 153 -7.01 41.91 -15.86
N ARG A 154 -6.93 41.16 -16.96
CA ARG A 154 -7.27 39.74 -17.00
C ARG A 154 -6.09 38.88 -16.62
N ILE A 155 -6.36 37.79 -15.90
CA ILE A 155 -5.33 36.80 -15.51
C ILE A 155 -5.14 35.75 -16.61
N VAL A 156 -3.91 35.54 -17.00
CA VAL A 156 -3.49 34.52 -17.99
C VAL A 156 -2.69 33.45 -17.25
N PRO A 157 -3.17 32.19 -17.23
CA PRO A 157 -2.43 31.11 -16.60
C PRO A 157 -1.21 30.69 -17.41
N PRO A 158 -0.22 30.03 -16.79
CA PRO A 158 0.83 29.32 -17.52
C PRO A 158 0.22 28.31 -18.52
N PRO A 159 0.90 28.00 -19.63
CA PRO A 159 0.37 27.14 -20.67
C PRO A 159 -0.19 25.81 -20.15
N GLY A 160 -1.47 25.53 -20.43
CA GLY A 160 -2.15 24.31 -20.05
C GLY A 160 -2.58 24.20 -18.58
N ARG A 161 -2.23 25.14 -17.71
CA ARG A 161 -2.62 25.13 -16.29
C ARG A 161 -3.96 25.84 -16.04
N LYS A 162 -4.62 25.45 -14.93
CA LYS A 162 -5.83 26.12 -14.42
C LYS A 162 -5.71 26.31 -12.90
N ALA A 163 -6.27 27.40 -12.41
CA ALA A 163 -6.42 27.62 -10.98
C ALA A 163 -7.67 26.88 -10.44
N ILE A 164 -7.64 26.47 -9.17
CA ILE A 164 -8.80 25.99 -8.44
C ILE A 164 -8.84 26.64 -7.07
N PHE A 165 -9.90 27.42 -6.77
CA PHE A 165 -10.08 28.06 -5.49
C PHE A 165 -10.87 27.15 -4.53
N LEU A 166 -10.39 27.02 -3.28
CA LEU A 166 -11.04 26.19 -2.26
C LEU A 166 -12.24 26.86 -1.57
N GLY A 167 -12.62 28.07 -2.00
CA GLY A 167 -13.68 28.86 -1.37
C GLY A 167 -13.15 29.74 -0.24
N ASP A 168 -14.08 30.16 0.64
CA ASP A 168 -13.81 31.18 1.66
C ASP A 168 -13.11 32.41 1.08
N LEU A 169 -13.70 32.92 -0.01
CA LEU A 169 -13.21 34.12 -0.70
C LEU A 169 -13.46 35.41 0.11
N VAL A 170 -14.49 35.36 0.97
CA VAL A 170 -15.04 36.49 1.69
C VAL A 170 -14.73 36.44 3.18
N ASP A 171 -15.09 37.49 3.86
CA ASP A 171 -14.96 37.72 5.31
C ASP A 171 -13.53 37.99 5.79
N ARG A 172 -13.41 38.74 6.88
CA ARG A 172 -12.18 39.04 7.65
C ARG A 172 -11.17 39.92 6.96
N GLY A 173 -10.90 39.77 5.69
CA GLY A 173 -9.86 40.50 4.97
C GLY A 173 -10.31 41.87 4.40
N PRO A 174 -9.37 42.70 3.97
CA PRO A 174 -9.64 44.09 3.63
C PRO A 174 -10.18 44.31 2.22
N LYS A 175 -10.03 43.38 1.27
CA LYS A 175 -10.29 43.61 -0.16
C LYS A 175 -11.18 42.53 -0.75
N VAL A 176 -12.34 42.27 -0.12
CA VAL A 176 -13.31 41.23 -0.55
C VAL A 176 -13.87 41.49 -1.96
N PRO A 177 -14.31 42.70 -2.35
CA PRO A 177 -14.80 42.95 -3.71
C PRO A 177 -13.74 42.67 -4.79
N GLN A 178 -12.49 43.00 -4.56
CA GLN A 178 -11.40 42.78 -5.51
C GLN A 178 -11.15 41.27 -5.71
N VAL A 179 -11.13 40.48 -4.62
CA VAL A 179 -11.01 39.02 -4.68
C VAL A 179 -12.18 38.42 -5.46
N LEU A 180 -13.42 38.84 -5.16
CA LEU A 180 -14.61 38.34 -5.85
C LEU A 180 -14.57 38.67 -7.35
N ARG A 181 -14.28 39.90 -7.74
CA ARG A 181 -14.16 40.29 -9.17
C ARG A 181 -13.09 39.47 -9.89
N LEU A 182 -11.93 39.29 -9.28
CA LEU A 182 -10.83 38.51 -9.86
C LEU A 182 -11.25 37.06 -10.07
N VAL A 183 -11.73 36.37 -9.01
CA VAL A 183 -12.10 34.95 -9.09
C VAL A 183 -13.28 34.74 -10.03
N MET A 184 -14.29 35.59 -10.00
CA MET A 184 -15.43 35.53 -10.92
C MET A 184 -14.99 35.68 -12.38
N SER A 185 -14.07 36.62 -12.68
CA SER A 185 -13.53 36.80 -14.02
C SER A 185 -12.75 35.56 -14.46
N MET A 186 -11.84 35.03 -13.63
CA MET A 186 -11.06 33.83 -13.93
C MET A 186 -11.94 32.60 -14.20
N VAL A 187 -13.03 32.44 -13.43
CA VAL A 187 -13.99 31.34 -13.64
C VAL A 187 -14.80 31.55 -14.91
N ALA A 188 -15.25 32.77 -15.19
CA ALA A 188 -15.98 33.11 -16.42
C ALA A 188 -15.12 32.91 -17.68
N ASP A 189 -13.82 33.26 -17.62
CA ASP A 189 -12.85 33.06 -18.69
C ASP A 189 -12.45 31.58 -18.86
N GLY A 190 -12.91 30.69 -17.97
CA GLY A 190 -12.61 29.23 -18.01
C GLY A 190 -11.19 28.86 -17.59
N VAL A 191 -10.42 29.82 -17.05
CA VAL A 191 -9.03 29.62 -16.57
C VAL A 191 -8.98 29.22 -15.10
N ALA A 192 -10.12 29.23 -14.40
CA ALA A 192 -10.23 28.76 -13.03
C ALA A 192 -11.50 27.94 -12.78
N LEU A 193 -11.45 27.15 -11.69
CA LEU A 193 -12.60 26.54 -11.03
C LEU A 193 -12.67 27.07 -9.58
N CYS A 194 -13.86 27.02 -8.99
CA CYS A 194 -14.06 27.40 -7.60
C CYS A 194 -15.04 26.46 -6.93
N VAL A 195 -14.77 26.03 -5.69
CA VAL A 195 -15.76 25.41 -4.81
C VAL A 195 -16.20 26.42 -3.77
N PRO A 196 -17.45 26.38 -3.25
CA PRO A 196 -17.88 27.33 -2.24
C PRO A 196 -17.28 27.01 -0.88
N GLY A 197 -16.87 28.01 -0.13
CA GLY A 197 -16.59 27.90 1.28
C GLY A 197 -17.85 28.16 2.14
N ASN A 198 -17.76 27.86 3.42
CA ASN A 198 -18.88 28.09 4.34
C ASN A 198 -19.15 29.60 4.55
N HIS A 199 -18.14 30.47 4.47
CA HIS A 199 -18.29 31.92 4.51
C HIS A 199 -19.00 32.44 3.27
N ASP A 200 -18.68 31.95 2.08
CA ASP A 200 -19.34 32.29 0.82
C ASP A 200 -20.84 31.94 0.86
N VAL A 201 -21.16 30.70 1.32
CA VAL A 201 -22.56 30.23 1.45
C VAL A 201 -23.31 31.04 2.51
N LYS A 202 -22.66 31.48 3.58
CA LYS A 202 -23.25 32.34 4.59
C LYS A 202 -23.60 33.72 4.03
N LEU A 203 -22.68 34.30 3.22
CA LEU A 203 -22.96 35.54 2.48
C LEU A 203 -24.13 35.38 1.53
N LEU A 204 -24.15 34.34 0.68
CA LEU A 204 -25.26 34.06 -0.23
C LEU A 204 -26.61 34.02 0.50
N ARG A 205 -26.67 33.28 1.63
CA ARG A 205 -27.92 33.20 2.42
C ARG A 205 -28.39 34.58 2.91
N LYS A 206 -27.46 35.43 3.31
CA LYS A 206 -27.73 36.82 3.72
C LYS A 206 -28.25 37.66 2.55
N LEU A 207 -27.58 37.61 1.39
CA LEU A 207 -27.99 38.36 0.18
C LEU A 207 -29.38 37.90 -0.33
N ARG A 208 -29.71 36.60 -0.12
CA ARG A 208 -31.07 36.06 -0.43
C ARG A 208 -32.09 36.29 0.68
N GLY A 209 -31.85 37.23 1.60
CA GLY A 209 -32.80 37.65 2.64
C GLY A 209 -33.03 36.64 3.77
N LYS A 210 -32.20 35.65 3.94
CA LYS A 210 -32.30 34.71 5.06
C LYS A 210 -31.79 35.33 6.35
N ASN A 211 -32.37 34.98 7.48
CA ASN A 211 -31.86 35.36 8.79
C ASN A 211 -30.54 34.60 9.07
N VAL A 212 -29.40 35.30 9.13
CA VAL A 212 -28.06 34.77 9.35
C VAL A 212 -27.39 35.58 10.44
N GLN A 213 -26.70 34.89 11.37
CA GLN A 213 -25.93 35.57 12.41
C GLN A 213 -24.76 36.32 11.77
N ILE A 214 -24.64 37.61 12.08
CA ILE A 214 -23.56 38.47 11.56
C ILE A 214 -22.33 38.31 12.47
N THR A 215 -21.54 37.28 12.20
CA THR A 215 -20.32 36.91 12.96
C THR A 215 -19.20 36.53 12.00
N HIS A 216 -17.96 36.42 12.52
CA HIS A 216 -16.79 35.94 11.80
C HIS A 216 -16.37 36.74 10.55
N GLY A 217 -16.57 38.09 10.57
CA GLY A 217 -16.14 38.97 9.47
C GLY A 217 -17.25 39.33 8.48
N LEU A 218 -18.44 38.73 8.57
CA LEU A 218 -19.54 39.01 7.64
C LEU A 218 -19.96 40.49 7.65
N ALA A 219 -19.89 41.19 8.80
CA ALA A 219 -20.22 42.60 8.88
C ALA A 219 -19.34 43.46 7.96
N GLN A 220 -18.01 43.20 7.99
CA GLN A 220 -17.05 43.91 7.14
C GLN A 220 -17.28 43.60 5.67
N THR A 221 -17.56 42.36 5.33
CA THR A 221 -17.90 41.91 3.96
C THR A 221 -19.11 42.65 3.43
N LEU A 222 -20.21 42.73 4.23
CA LEU A 222 -21.41 43.42 3.83
C LEU A 222 -21.12 44.93 3.60
N GLN A 223 -20.38 45.54 4.49
CA GLN A 223 -20.01 46.98 4.33
C GLN A 223 -19.19 47.22 3.04
N GLN A 224 -18.25 46.32 2.72
CA GLN A 224 -17.45 46.42 1.49
C GLN A 224 -18.26 46.20 0.22
N ILE A 225 -19.19 45.23 0.22
CA ILE A 225 -20.00 44.90 -0.95
C ILE A 225 -21.16 45.88 -1.15
N GLU A 226 -21.74 46.39 -0.09
CA GLU A 226 -22.81 47.42 -0.14
C GLU A 226 -22.30 48.74 -0.71
N ALA A 227 -20.98 49.01 -0.62
CA ALA A 227 -20.34 50.15 -1.30
C ALA A 227 -20.28 49.98 -2.83
N GLU A 228 -20.48 48.76 -3.35
CA GLU A 228 -20.48 48.39 -4.77
C GLU A 228 -21.78 47.68 -5.14
N PRO A 229 -22.95 48.38 -5.22
CA PRO A 229 -24.27 47.72 -5.41
C PRO A 229 -24.40 46.85 -6.67
N ASP A 230 -23.65 47.15 -7.74
CA ASP A 230 -23.55 46.38 -8.98
C ASP A 230 -22.97 44.99 -8.78
N LEU A 231 -22.29 44.72 -7.67
CA LEU A 231 -21.65 43.41 -7.37
C LEU A 231 -22.62 42.45 -6.63
N LEU A 232 -23.66 42.93 -6.01
CA LEU A 232 -24.54 42.11 -5.13
C LEU A 232 -25.16 40.91 -5.83
N GLU A 233 -25.90 41.14 -6.94
CA GLU A 233 -26.58 40.05 -7.65
C GLU A 233 -25.61 39.14 -8.42
N PRO A 234 -24.54 39.67 -9.11
CA PRO A 234 -23.51 38.81 -9.71
C PRO A 234 -22.84 37.90 -8.69
N VAL A 235 -22.48 38.37 -7.49
CA VAL A 235 -21.89 37.53 -6.42
C VAL A 235 -22.89 36.51 -5.93
N ALA A 236 -24.15 36.87 -5.71
CA ALA A 236 -25.15 35.90 -5.29
C ALA A 236 -25.35 34.79 -6.34
N ALA A 237 -25.46 35.15 -7.60
CA ALA A 237 -25.58 34.19 -8.71
C ALA A 237 -24.34 33.30 -8.86
N PHE A 238 -23.15 33.88 -8.72
CA PHE A 238 -21.88 33.15 -8.79
C PHE A 238 -21.79 32.09 -7.67
N ILE A 239 -22.00 32.47 -6.41
CA ILE A 239 -21.88 31.54 -5.29
C ILE A 239 -22.98 30.45 -5.36
N ASP A 240 -24.19 30.77 -5.81
CA ASP A 240 -25.30 29.82 -5.96
C ASP A 240 -24.99 28.74 -7.01
N ALA A 241 -24.26 29.11 -8.06
CA ALA A 241 -23.84 28.21 -9.13
C ALA A 241 -22.66 27.27 -8.73
N LEU A 242 -21.93 27.55 -7.62
CA LEU A 242 -20.76 26.78 -7.23
C LEU A 242 -21.12 25.36 -6.78
N VAL A 243 -20.28 24.42 -7.20
CA VAL A 243 -20.42 22.98 -6.92
C VAL A 243 -19.64 22.63 -5.67
N GLY A 244 -20.24 21.87 -4.74
CA GLY A 244 -19.62 21.58 -3.43
C GLY A 244 -18.27 20.83 -3.48
N HIS A 245 -17.97 20.09 -4.54
CA HIS A 245 -16.68 19.46 -4.76
C HIS A 245 -16.50 19.09 -6.23
N TYR A 246 -15.26 18.94 -6.66
CA TYR A 246 -14.90 18.42 -7.99
C TYR A 246 -14.13 17.14 -7.89
N VAL A 247 -14.39 16.20 -8.81
CA VAL A 247 -13.59 15.00 -9.06
C VAL A 247 -12.91 15.17 -10.41
N LEU A 248 -11.59 15.25 -10.43
CA LEU A 248 -10.73 15.65 -11.52
C LEU A 248 -9.72 14.55 -11.87
N ASP A 249 -8.97 14.75 -12.94
CA ASP A 249 -7.81 13.94 -13.31
C ASP A 249 -8.08 12.44 -13.27
N ASN A 250 -9.02 11.98 -14.09
CA ASN A 250 -9.43 10.58 -14.15
C ASN A 250 -9.87 10.00 -12.79
N GLY A 251 -10.26 10.85 -11.85
CA GLY A 251 -10.63 10.46 -10.48
C GLY A 251 -9.45 10.38 -9.49
N ARG A 252 -8.26 10.85 -9.88
CA ARG A 252 -7.07 10.89 -9.02
C ARG A 252 -7.04 12.07 -8.06
N LEU A 253 -7.78 13.15 -8.39
CA LEU A 253 -7.84 14.38 -7.61
C LEU A 253 -9.29 14.71 -7.23
N VAL A 254 -9.47 15.08 -5.97
CA VAL A 254 -10.73 15.62 -5.41
C VAL A 254 -10.42 16.94 -4.73
N VAL A 255 -11.25 17.95 -4.99
CA VAL A 255 -11.13 19.27 -4.39
C VAL A 255 -12.45 19.62 -3.71
N ALA A 256 -12.40 19.98 -2.44
CA ALA A 256 -13.56 20.40 -1.64
C ALA A 256 -13.11 21.35 -0.52
N HIS A 257 -13.96 22.26 -0.07
CA HIS A 257 -13.58 23.26 0.93
C HIS A 257 -13.15 22.64 2.28
N ALA A 258 -14.01 21.84 2.94
CA ALA A 258 -13.70 21.25 4.25
C ALA A 258 -13.28 19.77 4.19
N GLY A 259 -13.08 19.22 2.96
CA GLY A 259 -12.68 17.86 2.73
C GLY A 259 -13.74 16.96 2.14
N MET A 260 -13.41 15.67 1.95
CA MET A 260 -14.30 14.70 1.34
C MET A 260 -14.00 13.26 1.78
N LYS A 261 -14.93 12.61 2.47
CA LYS A 261 -14.85 11.17 2.79
C LYS A 261 -14.94 10.33 1.51
N GLU A 262 -14.24 9.20 1.46
CA GLU A 262 -14.23 8.31 0.30
C GLU A 262 -15.64 7.98 -0.22
N ARG A 263 -16.55 7.63 0.69
CA ARG A 263 -17.93 7.27 0.35
C ARG A 263 -18.76 8.39 -0.30
N TYR A 264 -18.34 9.65 -0.17
CA TYR A 264 -19.03 10.82 -0.71
C TYR A 264 -18.47 11.30 -2.05
N ILE A 265 -17.30 10.84 -2.44
CA ILE A 265 -16.63 11.27 -3.69
C ILE A 265 -17.54 11.00 -4.89
N GLY A 266 -17.82 12.04 -5.66
CA GLY A 266 -18.68 11.98 -6.85
C GLY A 266 -20.17 11.75 -6.56
N ARG A 267 -20.61 11.88 -5.29
CA ARG A 267 -22.02 11.85 -4.90
C ARG A 267 -22.60 13.25 -4.87
N ALA A 268 -23.94 13.32 -4.86
CA ALA A 268 -24.64 14.59 -4.82
C ALA A 268 -25.89 14.48 -3.92
N SER A 269 -25.76 14.95 -2.70
CA SER A 269 -26.84 15.08 -1.73
C SER A 269 -26.62 16.30 -0.86
N GLY A 270 -27.63 16.72 -0.09
CA GLY A 270 -27.50 17.77 0.93
C GLY A 270 -26.40 17.42 1.94
N ARG A 271 -26.37 16.16 2.40
CA ARG A 271 -25.37 15.64 3.37
C ARG A 271 -23.94 15.71 2.80
N VAL A 272 -23.75 15.34 1.54
CA VAL A 272 -22.45 15.45 0.87
C VAL A 272 -22.00 16.90 0.75
N ARG A 273 -22.93 17.82 0.38
CA ARG A 273 -22.64 19.26 0.31
C ARG A 273 -22.31 19.83 1.68
N GLU A 274 -23.03 19.43 2.71
CA GLU A 274 -22.80 19.86 4.08
C GLU A 274 -21.42 19.42 4.56
N PHE A 275 -21.05 18.16 4.32
CA PHE A 275 -19.70 17.68 4.64
C PHE A 275 -18.62 18.45 3.87
N ALA A 276 -18.82 18.69 2.58
CA ALA A 276 -17.86 19.45 1.76
C ALA A 276 -17.62 20.88 2.26
N LEU A 277 -18.63 21.48 2.89
CA LEU A 277 -18.58 22.86 3.39
C LEU A 277 -18.11 22.99 4.85
N TYR A 278 -18.44 22.04 5.69
CA TYR A 278 -18.26 22.16 7.14
C TYR A 278 -17.44 21.04 7.76
N GLY A 279 -17.17 19.95 7.03
CA GLY A 279 -16.61 18.72 7.60
C GLY A 279 -17.61 18.02 8.52
N GLU A 280 -17.10 17.30 9.50
CA GLU A 280 -17.89 16.59 10.51
C GLU A 280 -17.45 17.01 11.91
N THR A 281 -18.40 17.25 12.80
CA THR A 281 -18.14 17.64 14.18
C THR A 281 -18.57 16.54 15.14
N THR A 282 -17.93 16.46 16.31
CA THR A 282 -18.29 15.51 17.38
C THR A 282 -19.58 15.91 18.11
N GLY A 283 -20.05 17.13 17.92
CA GLY A 283 -21.13 17.74 18.70
C GLY A 283 -20.64 18.41 19.98
N GLU A 284 -19.37 18.30 20.31
CA GLU A 284 -18.72 18.94 21.45
C GLU A 284 -18.02 20.25 21.04
N THR A 285 -17.68 21.08 21.99
CA THR A 285 -16.89 22.30 21.79
C THR A 285 -15.59 22.23 22.60
N ASP A 286 -14.52 22.84 22.05
CA ASP A 286 -13.26 22.98 22.76
C ASP A 286 -13.30 24.09 23.84
N GLU A 287 -12.21 24.31 24.56
CA GLU A 287 -12.06 25.34 25.61
C GLU A 287 -12.25 26.77 25.08
N PHE A 288 -12.17 26.96 23.76
CA PHE A 288 -12.38 28.26 23.09
C PHE A 288 -13.81 28.41 22.56
N GLY A 289 -14.70 27.43 22.82
CA GLY A 289 -16.09 27.42 22.34
C GLY A 289 -16.23 27.08 20.86
N LEU A 290 -15.18 26.54 20.21
CA LEU A 290 -15.20 26.12 18.82
C LEU A 290 -15.63 24.64 18.73
N PRO A 291 -16.43 24.24 17.70
CA PRO A 291 -16.82 22.85 17.50
C PRO A 291 -15.61 21.94 17.32
N LEU A 292 -15.54 20.87 18.12
CA LEU A 292 -14.55 19.81 17.93
C LEU A 292 -14.86 19.06 16.63
N ARG A 293 -13.86 18.91 15.77
CA ARG A 293 -13.99 18.27 14.46
C ARG A 293 -13.40 16.87 14.48
N TYR A 294 -14.08 15.96 13.80
CA TYR A 294 -13.49 14.66 13.49
C TYR A 294 -12.33 14.83 12.53
N ASN A 295 -11.20 14.16 12.84
CA ASN A 295 -10.07 14.07 11.90
C ASN A 295 -10.35 12.98 10.85
N TRP A 296 -11.27 13.28 9.92
CA TRP A 296 -11.66 12.37 8.85
C TRP A 296 -10.46 11.97 7.95
N ALA A 297 -9.43 12.83 7.85
CA ALA A 297 -8.22 12.59 7.08
C ALA A 297 -7.39 11.43 7.63
N ALA A 298 -7.38 11.24 8.94
CA ALA A 298 -6.72 10.08 9.58
C ALA A 298 -7.36 8.75 9.19
N GLU A 299 -8.67 8.74 8.96
CA GLU A 299 -9.42 7.55 8.55
C GLU A 299 -9.51 7.37 7.01
N TYR A 300 -9.05 8.35 6.24
CA TYR A 300 -9.16 8.32 4.79
C TYR A 300 -8.31 7.20 4.17
N ARG A 301 -8.93 6.34 3.34
CA ARG A 301 -8.28 5.18 2.69
C ARG A 301 -8.45 5.16 1.18
N GLY A 302 -9.12 6.18 0.64
CA GLY A 302 -9.44 6.27 -0.79
C GLY A 302 -8.19 6.36 -1.69
N PRO A 303 -8.32 5.98 -2.96
CA PRO A 303 -7.23 6.05 -3.94
C PRO A 303 -6.98 7.47 -4.45
N ALA A 304 -7.97 8.37 -4.39
CA ALA A 304 -7.86 9.75 -4.83
C ALA A 304 -7.08 10.60 -3.82
N HIS A 305 -6.39 11.62 -4.31
CA HIS A 305 -5.88 12.69 -3.43
C HIS A 305 -7.00 13.70 -3.17
N VAL A 306 -7.11 14.17 -1.92
CA VAL A 306 -8.11 15.16 -1.52
C VAL A 306 -7.40 16.42 -1.05
N VAL A 307 -7.67 17.55 -1.69
CA VAL A 307 -7.15 18.86 -1.32
C VAL A 307 -8.27 19.69 -0.73
N TYR A 308 -8.03 20.27 0.45
CA TYR A 308 -9.04 20.98 1.21
C TYR A 308 -8.43 22.11 2.06
N GLY A 309 -9.27 22.92 2.73
CA GLY A 309 -8.91 24.02 3.62
C GLY A 309 -9.81 24.09 4.86
N HIS A 310 -10.45 25.25 5.11
CA HIS A 310 -11.47 25.49 6.12
C HIS A 310 -10.99 25.58 7.58
N THR A 311 -10.05 24.74 7.98
CA THR A 311 -9.52 24.75 9.35
C THR A 311 -8.04 25.13 9.27
N PRO A 312 -7.66 26.34 9.72
CA PRO A 312 -6.31 26.80 9.57
C PRO A 312 -5.29 25.90 10.27
N VAL A 313 -4.21 25.56 9.55
CA VAL A 313 -3.05 24.81 10.04
C VAL A 313 -1.78 25.63 9.85
N PRO A 314 -0.76 25.51 10.73
CA PRO A 314 0.49 26.27 10.58
C PRO A 314 1.26 25.93 9.30
N GLU A 315 1.27 24.64 8.92
CA GLU A 315 1.92 24.11 7.73
C GLU A 315 1.01 23.12 7.00
N ALA A 316 1.14 23.09 5.68
CA ALA A 316 0.37 22.19 4.84
C ALA A 316 1.07 20.82 4.76
N ASP A 317 0.58 19.82 5.50
CA ASP A 317 1.12 18.48 5.56
C ASP A 317 0.19 17.44 4.94
N TRP A 318 0.79 16.46 4.26
CA TRP A 318 0.07 15.31 3.76
C TRP A 318 -0.33 14.34 4.88
N LEU A 319 -1.58 13.87 4.85
CA LEU A 319 -2.08 12.80 5.70
C LEU A 319 -2.98 11.85 4.88
N ASN A 320 -2.59 10.58 4.72
CA ASN A 320 -3.36 9.55 3.98
C ASN A 320 -3.85 9.97 2.59
N ARG A 321 -3.03 10.66 1.78
CA ARG A 321 -3.39 11.25 0.49
C ARG A 321 -4.35 12.43 0.58
N THR A 322 -4.50 13.03 1.73
CA THR A 322 -5.23 14.28 1.90
C THR A 322 -4.28 15.39 2.33
N ILE A 323 -4.57 16.62 1.97
CA ILE A 323 -3.78 17.77 2.38
C ILE A 323 -4.67 18.96 2.66
N ASN A 324 -4.49 19.58 3.83
CA ASN A 324 -5.09 20.85 4.18
C ASN A 324 -4.12 21.97 3.78
N ILE A 325 -4.55 22.88 2.92
CA ILE A 325 -3.74 24.03 2.45
C ILE A 325 -4.27 25.38 2.93
N ASP A 326 -5.25 25.41 3.84
CA ASP A 326 -5.58 26.64 4.58
C ASP A 326 -4.49 26.89 5.63
N THR A 327 -3.52 27.69 5.28
CA THR A 327 -2.41 28.07 6.18
C THR A 327 -2.63 29.41 6.85
N GLY A 328 -3.89 29.83 6.98
CA GLY A 328 -4.34 30.92 7.83
C GLY A 328 -3.83 32.30 7.41
N CYS A 329 -3.81 32.62 6.13
CA CYS A 329 -3.33 33.92 5.62
C CYS A 329 -3.94 35.12 6.38
N VAL A 330 -5.25 35.12 6.54
CA VAL A 330 -5.97 36.23 7.21
C VAL A 330 -5.60 36.38 8.70
N PHE A 331 -5.04 35.32 9.31
CA PHE A 331 -4.58 35.30 10.71
C PHE A 331 -3.07 35.55 10.86
N GLY A 332 -2.39 36.01 9.80
CA GLY A 332 -0.95 36.27 9.80
C GLY A 332 -0.05 35.08 9.41
N GLY A 333 -0.64 33.99 8.92
CA GLY A 333 0.08 32.83 8.37
C GLY A 333 0.53 33.03 6.93
N LYS A 334 0.16 32.13 6.05
CA LYS A 334 0.54 32.11 4.63
C LYS A 334 -0.69 31.92 3.74
N LEU A 335 -0.67 32.43 2.51
CA LEU A 335 -1.56 31.97 1.45
C LEU A 335 -0.84 30.88 0.67
N THR A 336 -1.42 29.68 0.63
CA THR A 336 -0.76 28.49 0.09
C THR A 336 -1.50 27.94 -1.12
N ALA A 337 -0.73 27.52 -2.12
CA ALA A 337 -1.20 26.76 -3.26
C ALA A 337 -0.50 25.39 -3.37
N LEU A 338 -1.23 24.38 -3.86
CA LEU A 338 -0.70 23.09 -4.24
C LEU A 338 -0.68 22.96 -5.75
N ARG A 339 0.47 22.72 -6.35
CA ARG A 339 0.62 22.32 -7.75
C ARG A 339 0.31 20.85 -7.94
N TRP A 340 -0.56 20.56 -8.89
CA TRP A 340 -0.93 19.20 -9.28
C TRP A 340 -0.60 18.94 -10.76
N PRO A 341 0.00 17.81 -11.14
CA PRO A 341 0.28 16.59 -10.35
C PRO A 341 1.61 16.59 -9.59
N GLU A 342 2.41 17.67 -9.67
CA GLU A 342 3.76 17.78 -9.09
C GLU A 342 3.78 17.62 -7.57
N LYS A 343 2.66 17.93 -6.89
CA LYS A 343 2.49 17.98 -5.44
C LYS A 343 3.44 18.99 -4.75
N GLU A 344 3.82 20.02 -5.48
CA GLU A 344 4.65 21.10 -5.00
C GLU A 344 3.78 22.08 -4.21
N ILE A 345 4.23 22.49 -3.03
CA ILE A 345 3.57 23.47 -2.18
C ILE A 345 4.26 24.82 -2.39
N ILE A 346 3.50 25.83 -2.80
CA ILE A 346 3.98 27.18 -3.00
C ILE A 346 3.17 28.11 -2.08
N SER A 347 3.83 28.99 -1.34
CA SER A 347 3.16 29.90 -0.44
C SER A 347 3.79 31.30 -0.46
N VAL A 348 2.99 32.29 -0.05
CA VAL A 348 3.42 33.65 0.23
C VAL A 348 3.01 34.00 1.67
N PRO A 349 3.86 34.69 2.45
CA PRO A 349 3.51 35.09 3.81
C PRO A 349 2.40 36.15 3.78
N ALA A 350 1.55 36.17 4.78
CA ALA A 350 0.62 37.25 4.99
C ALA A 350 1.40 38.56 5.26
N ARG A 351 0.92 39.64 4.69
CA ARG A 351 1.55 40.99 4.89
C ARG A 351 1.33 41.50 6.31
N GLN A 352 0.23 41.09 6.92
CA GLN A 352 -0.11 41.45 8.32
C GLN A 352 -1.19 40.47 8.85
N THR A 353 -1.45 40.52 10.13
CA THR A 353 -2.60 39.86 10.74
C THR A 353 -3.85 40.72 10.51
N TYR A 354 -4.76 40.26 9.66
CA TYR A 354 -6.00 40.98 9.31
C TYR A 354 -7.12 40.72 10.30
N ALA A 355 -7.15 39.53 10.89
CA ALA A 355 -8.15 39.13 11.87
C ALA A 355 -7.51 38.32 13.02
N ARG A 356 -8.10 38.41 14.19
CA ARG A 356 -7.69 37.60 15.35
C ARG A 356 -8.43 36.26 15.32
N SER A 357 -7.69 35.17 15.42
CA SER A 357 -8.27 33.84 15.62
C SER A 357 -8.76 33.67 17.06
N SER A 358 -9.89 33.01 17.26
CA SER A 358 -10.37 32.66 18.63
C SER A 358 -9.39 31.70 19.34
N LYS A 359 -8.71 30.84 18.60
CA LYS A 359 -7.64 29.98 19.09
C LYS A 359 -6.30 30.55 18.62
N PRO A 360 -5.26 30.63 19.46
CA PRO A 360 -3.93 31.04 19.03
C PRO A 360 -3.46 30.20 17.84
N PHE A 361 -3.29 30.84 16.68
CA PHE A 361 -2.94 30.16 15.45
C PHE A 361 -1.41 29.97 15.29
N LEU A 362 -0.67 31.00 15.63
CA LEU A 362 0.79 31.01 15.66
C LEU A 362 1.24 31.19 17.11
N SER A 363 1.61 30.13 17.79
CA SER A 363 2.26 30.24 19.11
C SER A 363 3.76 30.45 18.88
N PRO A 364 4.38 31.50 19.44
CA PRO A 364 5.80 31.82 19.24
C PRO A 364 6.79 30.75 19.77
N GLN A 365 6.30 29.72 20.43
CA GLN A 365 7.12 28.75 21.20
C GLN A 365 6.95 27.28 20.80
N GLN A 366 6.18 26.95 19.79
CA GLN A 366 6.23 25.59 19.27
C GLN A 366 7.36 25.50 18.23
N ALA A 367 8.48 24.92 18.64
CA ALA A 367 9.45 24.37 17.70
C ALA A 367 8.69 23.56 16.64
N ALA A 368 9.09 23.64 15.37
CA ALA A 368 8.49 22.82 14.32
C ALA A 368 8.33 21.39 14.83
N PRO A 369 7.17 20.73 14.66
CA PRO A 369 6.97 19.39 15.18
C PRO A 369 8.08 18.48 14.63
N GLU A 370 8.68 17.68 15.51
CA GLU A 370 9.78 16.77 15.13
C GLU A 370 9.37 15.79 14.02
N LEU A 371 8.08 15.48 13.93
CA LEU A 371 7.48 14.59 12.94
C LEU A 371 6.36 15.31 12.19
N ASN A 372 6.23 15.05 10.90
CA ASN A 372 5.08 15.52 10.13
C ASN A 372 3.79 14.76 10.51
N ALA A 373 2.63 15.22 10.00
CA ALA A 373 1.32 14.67 10.33
C ALA A 373 1.21 13.16 9.99
N GLN A 374 1.75 12.72 8.84
CA GLN A 374 1.76 11.31 8.44
C GLN A 374 2.65 10.48 9.38
N GLN A 375 3.85 10.94 9.67
CA GLN A 375 4.78 10.22 10.55
C GLN A 375 4.23 10.07 11.97
N SER A 376 3.51 11.07 12.46
CA SER A 376 2.83 11.01 13.77
C SER A 376 1.65 10.03 13.74
N HIS A 377 0.90 9.99 12.64
CA HIS A 377 -0.19 9.04 12.45
C HIS A 377 0.33 7.60 12.33
N ASP A 378 1.48 7.40 11.68
CA ASP A 378 2.11 6.09 11.48
C ASP A 378 2.69 5.47 12.78
N ASP A 379 2.64 6.17 13.92
CA ASP A 379 2.97 5.59 15.23
C ASP A 379 1.92 4.56 15.70
N VAL A 380 0.72 4.60 15.13
CA VAL A 380 -0.38 3.70 15.49
C VAL A 380 -0.74 2.81 14.31
N LEU A 381 -0.69 1.49 14.52
CA LEU A 381 -1.19 0.51 13.56
C LEU A 381 -2.70 0.34 13.73
N ASP A 382 -3.45 0.50 12.65
CA ASP A 382 -4.87 0.19 12.65
C ASP A 382 -5.08 -1.31 12.43
N LEU A 383 -5.82 -1.94 13.35
CA LEU A 383 -6.19 -3.35 13.26
C LEU A 383 -6.88 -3.70 11.93
N ALA A 384 -7.68 -2.77 11.40
CA ALA A 384 -8.33 -2.93 10.12
C ALA A 384 -7.35 -3.02 8.94
N ASP A 385 -6.11 -2.54 9.07
CA ASP A 385 -5.08 -2.65 8.05
C ASP A 385 -4.43 -4.05 7.97
N VAL A 386 -4.62 -4.89 8.99
CA VAL A 386 -3.99 -6.22 9.09
C VAL A 386 -5.01 -7.35 8.97
N THR A 387 -6.24 -7.16 9.45
CA THR A 387 -7.27 -8.20 9.55
C THR A 387 -8.14 -8.34 8.30
N GLY A 388 -8.82 -9.49 8.17
CA GLY A 388 -9.81 -9.75 7.13
C GLY A 388 -9.19 -10.21 5.80
N LYS A 389 -10.08 -10.56 4.85
CA LYS A 389 -9.68 -10.95 3.49
C LYS A 389 -9.25 -9.71 2.71
N ARG A 390 -8.10 -9.80 2.03
CA ARG A 390 -7.53 -8.71 1.22
C ARG A 390 -7.09 -9.18 -0.14
N ILE A 391 -7.11 -8.25 -1.10
CA ILE A 391 -6.53 -8.43 -2.43
C ILE A 391 -5.54 -7.28 -2.63
N VAL A 392 -4.26 -7.62 -2.66
CA VAL A 392 -3.18 -6.66 -2.89
C VAL A 392 -2.79 -6.69 -4.36
N THR A 393 -2.89 -5.56 -5.02
CA THR A 393 -2.44 -5.41 -6.41
C THR A 393 -0.95 -5.08 -6.41
N THR A 394 -0.18 -5.82 -7.20
CA THR A 394 1.26 -5.62 -7.36
C THR A 394 1.62 -5.49 -8.85
N ARG A 395 2.73 -4.80 -9.14
CA ARG A 395 3.23 -4.66 -10.51
C ARG A 395 3.69 -6.00 -11.11
N LEU A 396 4.28 -6.86 -10.29
CA LEU A 396 4.87 -8.12 -10.77
C LEU A 396 3.87 -9.26 -10.88
N HIS A 397 2.92 -9.34 -9.95
CA HIS A 397 1.90 -10.38 -9.89
C HIS A 397 0.52 -9.74 -9.68
N HIS A 398 -0.19 -9.46 -10.74
CA HIS A 398 -1.39 -8.61 -10.83
C HIS A 398 -2.22 -8.48 -9.54
N SER A 399 -2.60 -9.59 -8.91
CA SER A 399 -3.30 -9.58 -7.62
C SER A 399 -2.89 -10.76 -6.73
N VAL A 400 -2.62 -10.46 -5.46
CA VAL A 400 -2.34 -11.45 -4.43
C VAL A 400 -3.49 -11.44 -3.42
N THR A 401 -4.16 -12.56 -3.27
CA THR A 401 -5.24 -12.72 -2.29
C THR A 401 -4.67 -13.22 -0.97
N ILE A 402 -4.95 -12.49 0.11
CA ILE A 402 -4.67 -12.88 1.49
C ILE A 402 -5.99 -13.30 2.13
N ARG A 403 -6.07 -14.51 2.66
CA ARG A 403 -7.25 -15.03 3.32
C ARG A 403 -7.35 -14.49 4.74
N ALA A 404 -8.57 -14.41 5.27
CA ALA A 404 -8.80 -13.88 6.61
C ALA A 404 -8.09 -14.71 7.71
N GLU A 405 -8.10 -16.05 7.56
CA GLU A 405 -7.41 -16.95 8.49
C GLU A 405 -5.89 -16.75 8.52
N ASN A 406 -5.28 -16.45 7.37
CA ASN A 406 -3.85 -16.18 7.27
C ASN A 406 -3.48 -14.80 7.87
N ALA A 407 -4.36 -13.82 7.75
CA ALA A 407 -4.15 -12.48 8.32
C ALA A 407 -3.99 -12.51 9.85
N THR A 408 -4.63 -13.45 10.54
CA THR A 408 -4.51 -13.61 11.99
C THR A 408 -3.08 -13.96 12.43
N ALA A 409 -2.38 -14.81 11.66
CA ALA A 409 -0.99 -15.17 11.93
C ALA A 409 -0.05 -13.94 11.78
N ALA A 410 -0.28 -13.12 10.77
CA ALA A 410 0.47 -11.86 10.60
C ALA A 410 0.25 -10.90 11.77
N LEU A 411 -0.99 -10.78 12.24
CA LEU A 411 -1.33 -9.93 13.38
C LEU A 411 -0.60 -10.36 14.66
N GLU A 412 -0.47 -11.66 14.92
CA GLU A 412 0.25 -12.16 16.11
C GLU A 412 1.73 -11.77 16.05
N VAL A 413 2.39 -11.98 14.92
CA VAL A 413 3.81 -11.61 14.76
C VAL A 413 4.01 -10.12 14.95
N MET A 414 3.13 -9.31 14.39
CA MET A 414 3.22 -7.86 14.46
C MET A 414 2.97 -7.31 15.86
N SER A 415 1.98 -7.84 16.57
CA SER A 415 1.59 -7.32 17.88
C SER A 415 2.59 -7.67 18.99
N ARG A 416 3.43 -8.70 18.78
CA ARG A 416 4.32 -9.23 19.84
C ARG A 416 5.80 -9.20 19.51
N PHE A 417 6.17 -9.40 18.24
CA PHE A 417 7.53 -9.76 17.86
C PHE A 417 8.14 -8.89 16.75
N ALA A 418 7.34 -8.09 16.04
CA ALA A 418 7.86 -7.24 14.98
C ALA A 418 8.74 -6.11 15.54
N VAL A 419 9.72 -5.68 14.75
CA VAL A 419 10.42 -4.41 14.97
C VAL A 419 9.42 -3.25 14.89
N ASN A 420 9.85 -2.04 15.31
CA ASN A 420 9.02 -0.86 15.10
C ASN A 420 8.51 -0.84 13.64
N PRO A 421 7.17 -0.81 13.42
CA PRO A 421 6.59 -0.92 12.10
C PRO A 421 7.10 0.11 11.09
N LYS A 422 7.57 1.26 11.53
CA LYS A 422 8.17 2.29 10.68
C LYS A 422 9.40 1.82 9.91
N TRP A 423 10.12 0.82 10.44
CA TRP A 423 11.25 0.18 9.76
C TRP A 423 10.85 -0.97 8.83
N LEU A 424 9.62 -1.49 8.98
CA LEU A 424 9.18 -2.70 8.28
C LEU A 424 8.72 -2.38 6.85
N ILE A 425 9.68 -2.06 5.98
CA ILE A 425 9.41 -1.66 4.59
C ILE A 425 9.52 -2.80 3.58
N TYR A 426 10.16 -3.91 3.96
CA TYR A 426 10.40 -5.08 3.12
C TYR A 426 10.47 -6.35 3.94
N LEU A 427 9.90 -7.41 3.43
CA LEU A 427 10.18 -8.78 3.89
C LEU A 427 10.58 -9.65 2.70
N PRO A 428 11.69 -10.39 2.82
CA PRO A 428 12.20 -11.21 1.73
C PRO A 428 11.35 -12.46 1.51
N PRO A 429 11.23 -12.91 0.25
CA PRO A 429 10.48 -14.11 -0.08
C PRO A 429 11.15 -15.38 0.46
N THR A 430 10.36 -16.42 0.64
CA THR A 430 10.88 -17.79 0.77
C THR A 430 11.53 -18.23 -0.53
N MET A 431 12.43 -19.18 -0.45
CA MET A 431 13.15 -19.75 -1.60
C MET A 431 12.72 -21.20 -1.81
N SER A 432 12.29 -21.54 -3.03
CA SER A 432 11.99 -22.92 -3.40
C SER A 432 13.30 -23.69 -3.58
N PRO A 433 13.36 -24.96 -3.16
CA PRO A 433 14.43 -25.84 -3.64
C PRO A 433 14.25 -26.16 -5.12
N THR A 434 15.33 -26.64 -5.74
CA THR A 434 15.27 -27.26 -7.07
C THR A 434 14.41 -28.53 -7.06
N GLU A 435 14.04 -29.03 -8.22
CA GLU A 435 13.49 -30.37 -8.38
C GLU A 435 14.43 -31.41 -7.77
N THR A 436 13.90 -32.58 -7.50
CA THR A 436 14.67 -33.67 -6.94
C THR A 436 15.51 -34.34 -8.02
N SER A 437 16.72 -34.76 -7.66
CA SER A 437 17.64 -35.44 -8.54
C SER A 437 17.47 -36.96 -8.45
N ASP A 438 17.59 -37.63 -9.60
CA ASP A 438 17.61 -39.10 -9.68
C ASP A 438 19.04 -39.68 -9.49
N ARG A 439 20.06 -38.80 -9.34
CA ARG A 439 21.41 -39.24 -9.12
C ARG A 439 21.55 -40.03 -7.79
N PRO A 440 22.30 -41.14 -7.76
CA PRO A 440 22.48 -41.92 -6.54
C PRO A 440 23.00 -41.07 -5.38
N GLY A 441 22.39 -41.19 -4.21
CA GLY A 441 22.79 -40.47 -2.98
C GLY A 441 22.50 -38.98 -2.95
N LEU A 442 21.95 -38.37 -4.00
CA LEU A 442 21.63 -36.95 -4.06
C LEU A 442 20.12 -36.69 -4.11
N LEU A 443 19.66 -35.75 -3.29
CA LEU A 443 18.28 -35.24 -3.34
C LEU A 443 18.16 -34.04 -4.26
N GLU A 444 19.15 -33.16 -4.25
CA GLU A 444 19.21 -31.93 -5.05
C GLU A 444 20.53 -31.93 -5.88
N HIS A 445 20.45 -31.38 -7.09
CA HIS A 445 21.60 -31.23 -7.96
C HIS A 445 21.42 -30.01 -8.88
N PRO A 446 22.49 -29.29 -9.26
CA PRO A 446 22.40 -28.09 -10.10
C PRO A 446 21.72 -28.29 -11.44
N GLN A 447 21.84 -29.44 -12.06
CA GLN A 447 21.23 -29.74 -13.35
C GLN A 447 19.73 -29.44 -13.38
N GLN A 448 19.01 -29.80 -12.31
CA GLN A 448 17.56 -29.53 -12.23
C GLN A 448 17.23 -28.05 -12.14
N ALA A 449 18.08 -27.26 -11.49
CA ALA A 449 17.92 -25.80 -11.44
C ALA A 449 18.17 -25.17 -12.82
N PHE A 450 19.23 -25.59 -13.51
CA PHE A 450 19.54 -25.12 -14.86
C PHE A 450 18.47 -25.51 -15.87
N ASP A 451 17.98 -26.74 -15.82
CA ASP A 451 16.88 -27.20 -16.67
C ASP A 451 15.60 -26.42 -16.44
N TYR A 452 15.25 -26.14 -15.17
CA TYR A 452 14.09 -25.31 -14.85
C TYR A 452 14.19 -23.92 -15.50
N VAL A 453 15.32 -23.26 -15.36
CA VAL A 453 15.54 -21.90 -15.86
C VAL A 453 15.53 -21.89 -17.40
N ARG A 454 16.25 -22.82 -18.02
CA ARG A 454 16.28 -22.99 -19.49
C ARG A 454 14.90 -23.25 -20.08
N ASN A 455 14.11 -24.14 -19.44
CA ASN A 455 12.75 -24.47 -19.86
C ASN A 455 11.76 -23.29 -19.76
N ASN A 456 12.07 -22.29 -18.93
CA ASN A 456 11.33 -21.05 -18.82
C ASN A 456 11.86 -19.93 -19.75
N GLY A 457 12.82 -20.26 -20.63
CA GLY A 457 13.32 -19.34 -21.66
C GLY A 457 14.43 -18.39 -21.20
N VAL A 458 15.08 -18.70 -20.08
CA VAL A 458 16.20 -17.90 -19.55
C VAL A 458 17.51 -18.55 -19.97
N GLY A 459 18.38 -17.78 -20.65
CA GLY A 459 19.68 -18.29 -21.16
C GLY A 459 20.81 -18.18 -20.16
N LYS A 460 20.79 -17.18 -19.27
CA LYS A 460 21.89 -16.93 -18.33
C LYS A 460 21.41 -16.88 -16.89
N VAL A 461 22.19 -17.49 -16.01
CA VAL A 461 21.97 -17.46 -14.56
C VAL A 461 23.21 -16.97 -13.83
N ILE A 462 23.03 -16.48 -12.63
CA ILE A 462 24.07 -16.33 -11.65
C ILE A 462 23.91 -17.41 -10.57
N CYS A 463 25.00 -18.11 -10.28
CA CYS A 463 25.11 -19.05 -9.18
C CYS A 463 25.85 -18.33 -8.06
N GLU A 464 25.23 -18.21 -6.89
CA GLU A 464 25.83 -17.57 -5.71
C GLU A 464 26.09 -18.63 -4.65
N GLU A 465 27.24 -18.55 -3.95
CA GLU A 465 27.48 -19.38 -2.77
C GLU A 465 26.37 -19.16 -1.76
N LYS A 466 25.75 -20.25 -1.32
CA LYS A 466 24.74 -20.21 -0.29
C LYS A 466 25.38 -20.28 1.09
N HIS A 467 25.30 -19.15 1.81
CA HIS A 467 25.80 -19.08 3.17
C HIS A 467 24.81 -19.68 4.18
N MET A 468 25.34 -20.37 5.16
CA MET A 468 24.54 -20.89 6.26
C MET A 468 24.54 -19.93 7.46
N GLY A 469 23.57 -19.09 7.47
CA GLY A 469 23.31 -18.12 8.55
C GLY A 469 21.81 -17.99 8.79
N SER A 470 21.41 -16.78 9.06
CA SER A 470 20.01 -16.37 9.13
C SER A 470 19.76 -15.17 8.23
N ARG A 471 18.70 -15.24 7.42
CA ARG A 471 18.33 -14.13 6.53
C ARG A 471 18.09 -12.86 7.34
N ALA A 472 18.76 -11.79 6.96
CA ALA A 472 18.69 -10.49 7.60
C ALA A 472 18.39 -9.39 6.56
N VAL A 473 17.48 -8.51 6.90
CA VAL A 473 17.25 -7.25 6.19
C VAL A 473 17.88 -6.15 7.02
N ALA A 474 18.77 -5.38 6.42
CA ALA A 474 19.39 -4.24 7.06
C ALA A 474 18.92 -2.94 6.38
N VAL A 475 18.28 -2.07 7.16
CA VAL A 475 17.94 -0.71 6.76
C VAL A 475 18.91 0.22 7.45
N ILE A 476 19.72 0.93 6.67
CA ILE A 476 20.83 1.74 7.18
C ILE A 476 20.62 3.18 6.71
N CYS A 477 20.64 4.13 7.65
CA CYS A 477 20.64 5.56 7.37
C CYS A 477 22.04 6.15 7.57
N ARG A 478 22.32 7.26 6.87
CA ARG A 478 23.57 7.99 7.00
C ARG A 478 23.82 8.42 8.45
N ASP A 479 22.77 8.90 9.10
CA ASP A 479 22.75 9.33 10.50
C ASP A 479 21.33 9.27 11.11
N GLU A 480 21.19 9.64 12.37
CA GLU A 480 19.90 9.66 13.08
C GLU A 480 18.95 10.72 12.50
N THR A 481 19.47 11.81 11.95
CA THR A 481 18.66 12.87 11.32
C THR A 481 17.99 12.32 10.07
N ALA A 482 18.71 11.57 9.24
CA ALA A 482 18.17 10.88 8.08
C ALA A 482 17.12 9.82 8.48
N ALA A 483 17.38 9.06 9.55
CA ALA A 483 16.43 8.08 10.09
C ALA A 483 15.13 8.76 10.55
N ARG A 484 15.23 9.83 11.31
CA ARG A 484 14.08 10.61 11.77
C ARG A 484 13.31 11.22 10.60
N LYS A 485 13.99 11.87 9.69
CA LYS A 485 13.39 12.53 8.52
C LYS A 485 12.66 11.54 7.62
N ARG A 486 13.27 10.39 7.32
CA ARG A 486 12.71 9.44 6.35
C ARG A 486 11.73 8.44 6.95
N PHE A 487 12.04 7.89 8.11
CA PHE A 487 11.27 6.83 8.76
C PHE A 487 10.39 7.33 9.91
N GLY A 488 10.58 8.56 10.36
CA GLY A 488 9.79 9.13 11.47
C GLY A 488 10.07 8.48 12.83
N VAL A 489 11.22 7.86 13.01
CA VAL A 489 11.61 7.25 14.30
C VAL A 489 12.17 8.32 15.23
N ARG A 490 11.72 8.32 16.49
CA ARG A 490 12.11 9.33 17.49
C ARG A 490 13.38 8.94 18.25
N GLU A 491 13.55 7.66 18.50
CA GLU A 491 14.62 7.09 19.32
C GLU A 491 15.25 5.90 18.61
N GLY A 492 16.50 5.64 18.86
CA GLY A 492 17.22 4.47 18.38
C GLY A 492 18.39 4.80 17.46
N ASN A 493 18.99 3.79 16.88
CA ASN A 493 20.13 3.89 15.99
C ASN A 493 19.73 4.43 14.61
N ALA A 494 20.73 4.86 13.84
CA ALA A 494 20.54 5.24 12.43
C ALA A 494 20.34 4.00 11.51
N GLY A 495 19.44 3.10 11.91
CA GLY A 495 19.10 1.89 11.18
C GLY A 495 18.58 0.76 12.05
N ILE A 496 18.30 -0.38 11.40
CA ILE A 496 17.76 -1.58 12.04
C ILE A 496 18.21 -2.83 11.27
N ILE A 497 18.36 -3.94 11.98
CA ILE A 497 18.56 -5.27 11.37
C ILE A 497 17.45 -6.19 11.87
N TYR A 498 16.66 -6.76 10.94
CA TYR A 498 15.57 -7.67 11.28
C TYR A 498 15.60 -8.95 10.43
N THR A 499 14.95 -9.96 10.96
CA THR A 499 14.87 -11.29 10.33
C THR A 499 13.88 -11.28 9.15
N ARG A 500 13.87 -12.34 8.35
CA ARG A 500 12.90 -12.56 7.27
C ARG A 500 11.44 -12.40 7.70
N THR A 501 11.12 -12.63 8.96
CA THR A 501 9.77 -12.51 9.52
C THR A 501 9.52 -11.18 10.25
N GLY A 502 10.38 -10.18 10.07
CA GLY A 502 10.21 -8.87 10.68
C GLY A 502 10.48 -8.81 12.18
N ARG A 503 11.11 -9.83 12.76
CA ARG A 503 11.53 -9.84 14.16
C ARG A 503 12.90 -9.19 14.28
N ARG A 504 13.15 -8.50 15.39
CA ARG A 504 14.48 -7.97 15.70
C ARG A 504 15.53 -9.09 15.61
N PHE A 505 16.65 -8.81 14.95
CA PHE A 505 17.69 -9.83 14.77
C PHE A 505 18.45 -10.07 16.07
N PHE A 506 18.90 -9.00 16.72
CA PHE A 506 19.64 -9.03 17.99
C PHE A 506 18.74 -8.73 19.17
N GLU A 507 18.97 -9.41 20.28
CA GLU A 507 18.39 -9.07 21.59
C GLU A 507 19.17 -7.92 22.25
N ASP A 508 20.50 -7.89 22.04
CA ASP A 508 21.38 -6.83 22.52
C ASP A 508 21.46 -5.70 21.48
N SER A 509 20.92 -4.53 21.84
CA SER A 509 20.93 -3.33 21.01
C SER A 509 22.33 -2.76 20.79
N ALA A 510 23.30 -3.04 21.68
CA ALA A 510 24.67 -2.56 21.54
C ALA A 510 25.40 -3.32 20.40
N VAL A 511 25.19 -4.63 20.30
CA VAL A 511 25.71 -5.44 19.19
C VAL A 511 25.10 -5.00 17.85
N GLU A 512 23.79 -4.75 17.83
CA GLU A 512 23.10 -4.22 16.63
C GLU A 512 23.71 -2.89 16.20
N ALA A 513 23.87 -1.94 17.15
CA ALA A 513 24.44 -0.62 16.88
C ALA A 513 25.86 -0.70 16.30
N GLN A 514 26.70 -1.56 16.86
CA GLN A 514 28.07 -1.77 16.37
C GLN A 514 28.08 -2.35 14.94
N LEU A 515 27.22 -3.32 14.64
CA LEU A 515 27.16 -3.89 13.29
C LEU A 515 26.63 -2.87 12.28
N LEU A 516 25.62 -2.09 12.65
CA LEU A 516 25.10 -0.98 11.82
C LEU A 516 26.20 0.05 11.52
N GLU A 517 27.05 0.35 12.52
CA GLU A 517 28.19 1.25 12.33
C GLU A 517 29.21 0.69 11.33
N VAL A 518 29.52 -0.61 11.41
CA VAL A 518 30.39 -1.29 10.46
C VAL A 518 29.84 -1.19 9.03
N ILE A 519 28.54 -1.43 8.85
CA ILE A 519 27.89 -1.35 7.54
C ILE A 519 27.92 0.08 7.02
N ARG A 520 27.59 1.07 7.85
CA ARG A 520 27.62 2.49 7.51
C ARG A 520 29.02 2.95 7.12
N HIS A 521 30.04 2.52 7.86
CA HIS A 521 31.44 2.80 7.51
C HIS A 521 31.81 2.22 6.14
N GLY A 522 31.39 0.96 5.86
CA GLY A 522 31.61 0.34 4.55
C GLY A 522 30.93 1.10 3.41
N LEU A 523 29.68 1.53 3.60
CA LEU A 523 28.94 2.34 2.62
C LEU A 523 29.61 3.71 2.39
N THR A 524 30.12 4.32 3.46
CA THR A 524 30.84 5.62 3.38
C THR A 524 32.17 5.46 2.63
N ALA A 525 32.96 4.45 2.98
CA ALA A 525 34.24 4.20 2.33
C ALA A 525 34.08 3.85 0.83
N ALA A 526 32.99 3.18 0.48
CA ALA A 526 32.65 2.85 -0.90
C ALA A 526 31.98 4.03 -1.68
N GLY A 527 31.73 5.19 -1.05
CA GLY A 527 31.15 6.38 -1.71
C GLY A 527 29.66 6.28 -2.02
N PHE A 528 28.91 5.36 -1.42
CA PHE A 528 27.51 5.07 -1.77
C PHE A 528 26.56 6.24 -1.54
N TRP A 529 26.76 7.04 -0.49
CA TRP A 529 25.88 8.18 -0.18
C TRP A 529 25.84 9.18 -1.34
N ASP A 530 26.98 9.43 -1.98
CA ASP A 530 27.11 10.38 -3.08
C ASP A 530 26.76 9.76 -4.43
N ASP A 531 27.26 8.51 -4.72
CA ASP A 531 27.00 7.79 -5.96
C ASP A 531 25.48 7.61 -6.20
N PHE A 532 24.72 7.36 -5.15
CA PHE A 532 23.28 7.13 -5.22
C PHE A 532 22.44 8.34 -4.81
N ALA A 533 23.07 9.46 -4.39
CA ALA A 533 22.42 10.64 -3.83
C ALA A 533 21.32 10.23 -2.81
N SER A 534 21.69 9.42 -1.82
CA SER A 534 20.78 8.79 -0.87
C SER A 534 21.29 8.91 0.55
N ASP A 535 20.37 9.11 1.50
CA ASP A 535 20.68 9.14 2.93
C ASP A 535 20.30 7.83 3.64
N TRP A 536 19.78 6.82 2.89
CA TRP A 536 19.48 5.49 3.44
C TRP A 536 19.56 4.42 2.36
N PHE A 537 19.78 3.17 2.80
CA PHE A 537 19.77 1.97 1.96
C PHE A 537 19.03 0.82 2.65
N CYS A 538 18.42 -0.06 1.84
CA CYS A 538 17.88 -1.34 2.25
C CYS A 538 18.68 -2.46 1.61
N LEU A 539 19.29 -3.31 2.43
CA LEU A 539 20.10 -4.46 2.01
C LEU A 539 19.42 -5.77 2.40
N ASP A 540 19.53 -6.76 1.53
CA ASP A 540 19.15 -8.15 1.81
C ASP A 540 20.42 -8.99 1.99
N CYS A 541 20.55 -9.61 3.16
CA CYS A 541 21.79 -10.18 3.62
C CYS A 541 21.60 -11.58 4.23
N GLU A 542 22.68 -12.32 4.36
CA GLU A 542 22.78 -13.46 5.27
C GLU A 542 23.74 -13.11 6.39
N LEU A 543 23.35 -13.34 7.65
CA LEU A 543 24.18 -13.09 8.82
C LEU A 543 24.58 -14.40 9.49
N MET A 544 25.87 -14.60 9.64
CA MET A 544 26.51 -15.78 10.22
C MET A 544 27.23 -15.46 11.53
N PRO A 545 27.39 -16.41 12.43
CA PRO A 545 27.08 -17.85 12.29
C PRO A 545 25.58 -18.12 12.50
N TRP A 546 25.13 -19.30 12.05
CA TRP A 546 23.76 -19.76 12.32
C TRP A 546 23.45 -19.77 13.83
N SER A 547 24.42 -20.09 14.66
CA SER A 547 24.33 -20.04 16.12
C SER A 547 24.03 -18.64 16.68
N ALA A 548 24.29 -17.56 15.97
CA ALA A 548 23.98 -16.21 16.45
C ALA A 548 22.47 -15.97 16.68
N LYS A 549 21.58 -16.67 15.96
CA LYS A 549 20.12 -16.57 16.14
C LYS A 549 19.48 -17.86 16.61
N ALA A 550 20.05 -19.02 16.31
CA ALA A 550 19.46 -20.34 16.53
C ALA A 550 20.06 -21.10 17.73
N GLN A 551 20.64 -20.43 18.72
CA GLN A 551 21.35 -21.08 19.83
C GLN A 551 20.49 -22.08 20.60
N GLU A 552 19.26 -21.76 20.93
CA GLU A 552 18.38 -22.67 21.67
C GLU A 552 18.01 -23.88 20.81
N LEU A 553 17.68 -23.67 19.54
CA LEU A 553 17.37 -24.73 18.60
C LEU A 553 18.56 -25.69 18.45
N LEU A 554 19.76 -25.14 18.31
CA LEU A 554 20.99 -25.94 18.22
C LEU A 554 21.22 -26.75 19.46
N ARG A 555 21.14 -26.14 20.65
CA ARG A 555 21.42 -26.80 21.93
C ARG A 555 20.37 -27.85 22.28
N LEU A 556 19.09 -27.51 22.17
CA LEU A 556 17.98 -28.34 22.65
C LEU A 556 17.58 -29.43 21.65
N GLN A 557 17.81 -29.22 20.35
CA GLN A 557 17.43 -30.19 19.31
C GLN A 557 18.64 -30.82 18.64
N TYR A 558 19.42 -30.08 17.88
CA TYR A 558 20.48 -30.66 17.02
C TYR A 558 21.62 -31.29 17.84
N ALA A 559 22.14 -30.60 18.83
CA ALA A 559 23.22 -31.12 19.68
C ALA A 559 22.73 -32.27 20.55
N ALA A 560 21.52 -32.17 21.11
CA ALA A 560 20.92 -33.23 21.94
C ALA A 560 20.70 -34.52 21.10
N VAL A 561 20.12 -34.41 19.91
CA VAL A 561 19.92 -35.55 19.00
C VAL A 561 21.25 -36.13 18.55
N GLY A 562 22.20 -35.29 18.15
CA GLY A 562 23.53 -35.75 17.72
C GLY A 562 24.29 -36.51 18.82
N SER A 563 24.32 -35.99 20.03
CA SER A 563 24.99 -36.61 21.20
C SER A 563 24.33 -37.94 21.59
N ALA A 564 23.01 -37.94 21.78
CA ALA A 564 22.27 -39.15 22.17
C ALA A 564 22.38 -40.25 21.09
N SER A 565 22.18 -39.88 19.80
CA SER A 565 22.28 -40.86 18.72
C SER A 565 23.68 -41.43 18.62
N ARG A 566 24.73 -40.62 18.72
CA ARG A 566 26.13 -41.06 18.64
C ARG A 566 26.48 -42.04 19.79
N SER A 567 26.09 -41.73 21.01
CA SER A 567 26.35 -42.61 22.16
C SER A 567 25.62 -43.93 22.05
N ALA A 568 24.31 -43.92 21.73
CA ALA A 568 23.50 -45.13 21.63
C ALA A 568 23.94 -46.04 20.50
N VAL A 569 24.23 -45.47 19.32
CA VAL A 569 24.67 -46.29 18.17
C VAL A 569 26.09 -46.82 18.35
N ALA A 570 27.00 -46.03 18.93
CA ALA A 570 28.36 -46.48 19.24
C ALA A 570 28.38 -47.65 20.25
N GLU A 571 27.55 -47.56 21.29
CA GLU A 571 27.42 -48.66 22.25
C GLU A 571 26.81 -49.90 21.58
N THR A 572 25.78 -49.75 20.76
CA THR A 572 25.19 -50.83 19.97
C THR A 572 26.22 -51.51 19.08
N VAL A 573 27.07 -50.75 18.37
CA VAL A 573 28.15 -51.27 17.51
C VAL A 573 29.13 -52.05 18.38
N SER A 574 29.52 -51.55 19.54
CA SER A 574 30.47 -52.23 20.46
C SER A 574 29.92 -53.59 20.93
N VAL A 575 28.65 -53.62 21.37
CA VAL A 575 28.00 -54.84 21.84
C VAL A 575 27.88 -55.87 20.68
N LEU A 576 27.48 -55.42 19.48
CA LEU A 576 27.35 -56.31 18.30
C LEU A 576 28.71 -56.81 17.83
N GLN A 577 29.80 -56.03 17.92
CA GLN A 577 31.14 -56.49 17.62
C GLN A 577 31.58 -57.64 18.54
N GLN A 578 31.29 -57.51 19.85
CA GLN A 578 31.56 -58.57 20.80
C GLN A 578 30.71 -59.84 20.54
N ALA A 579 29.41 -59.65 20.19
CA ALA A 579 28.54 -60.72 19.83
C ALA A 579 29.02 -61.47 18.56
N VAL A 580 29.38 -60.75 17.49
CA VAL A 580 29.91 -61.36 16.24
C VAL A 580 31.16 -62.16 16.58
N GLY A 581 32.10 -61.66 17.38
CA GLY A 581 33.29 -62.39 17.81
C GLY A 581 32.95 -63.72 18.49
N ARG A 582 31.91 -63.77 19.33
CA ARG A 582 31.46 -64.97 20.03
C ARG A 582 30.70 -65.95 19.10
N TYR A 583 29.83 -65.47 18.27
CA TYR A 583 29.01 -66.31 17.38
C TYR A 583 29.78 -66.80 16.14
N THR A 584 30.80 -66.08 15.67
CA THR A 584 31.74 -66.59 14.63
C THR A 584 32.43 -67.86 15.09
N ALA A 585 32.81 -67.88 16.37
CA ALA A 585 33.43 -69.09 16.99
C ALA A 585 32.45 -70.28 17.05
N MET A 586 31.12 -70.03 16.95
CA MET A 586 30.04 -71.03 16.97
C MET A 586 29.47 -71.36 15.56
N GLY A 587 29.97 -70.71 14.48
CA GLY A 587 29.49 -70.97 13.11
C GLY A 587 28.13 -70.40 12.72
N THR A 588 27.58 -69.42 13.50
CA THR A 588 26.22 -68.94 13.37
C THR A 588 26.11 -67.36 13.27
N ALA A 589 27.15 -66.71 12.72
CA ALA A 589 27.30 -65.26 12.82
C ALA A 589 26.55 -64.42 11.74
N ASP A 590 26.00 -65.01 10.70
CA ASP A 590 25.55 -64.28 9.49
C ASP A 590 24.52 -63.16 9.76
N GLY A 591 23.46 -63.44 10.55
CA GLY A 591 22.42 -62.45 10.85
C GLY A 591 22.91 -61.31 11.73
N ILE A 592 23.82 -61.57 12.71
CA ILE A 592 24.38 -60.59 13.60
C ILE A 592 25.42 -59.71 12.86
N GLY A 593 26.18 -60.33 11.93
CA GLY A 593 27.10 -59.64 11.07
C GLY A 593 26.42 -58.54 10.23
N LEU A 594 25.33 -58.89 9.57
CA LEU A 594 24.52 -57.92 8.81
C LEU A 594 23.95 -56.80 9.68
N LEU A 595 23.55 -57.10 10.92
CA LEU A 595 23.07 -56.10 11.85
C LEU A 595 24.21 -55.18 12.29
N LEU A 596 25.40 -55.72 12.57
CA LEU A 596 26.59 -54.94 12.89
C LEU A 596 26.95 -53.96 11.77
N ASP A 597 27.02 -54.41 10.53
CA ASP A 597 27.35 -53.57 9.39
C ASP A 597 26.33 -52.45 9.21
N ARG A 598 25.02 -52.75 9.36
CA ARG A 598 23.98 -51.74 9.36
C ARG A 598 24.16 -50.69 10.45
N GLN A 599 24.52 -51.10 11.67
CA GLN A 599 24.77 -50.16 12.78
C GLN A 599 26.07 -49.36 12.61
N ARG A 600 27.10 -49.93 11.99
CA ARG A 600 28.32 -49.19 11.59
C ARG A 600 28.01 -48.10 10.57
N ASP A 601 27.27 -48.42 9.52
CA ASP A 601 26.83 -47.43 8.54
C ASP A 601 26.03 -46.30 9.21
N ARG A 602 25.16 -46.65 10.15
CA ARG A 602 24.37 -45.71 10.94
C ARG A 602 25.28 -44.79 11.76
N LEU A 603 26.30 -45.33 12.42
CA LEU A 603 27.26 -44.56 13.21
C LEU A 603 28.04 -43.57 12.32
N VAL A 604 28.43 -43.97 11.12
CA VAL A 604 29.08 -43.07 10.15
C VAL A 604 28.18 -41.90 9.79
N ARG A 605 26.89 -42.16 9.51
CA ARG A 605 25.90 -41.13 9.18
C ARG A 605 25.64 -40.16 10.35
N VAL A 606 25.55 -40.68 11.58
CA VAL A 606 25.41 -39.84 12.79
C VAL A 606 26.64 -38.95 13.01
N ASN A 607 27.83 -39.46 12.82
CA ASN A 607 29.06 -38.66 12.94
C ASN A 607 29.08 -37.55 11.90
N ARG A 608 28.76 -37.83 10.62
CA ARG A 608 28.60 -36.80 9.57
C ARG A 608 27.58 -35.72 9.95
N TYR A 609 26.47 -36.11 10.58
CA TYR A 609 25.44 -35.15 11.03
C TYR A 609 25.99 -34.20 12.12
N VAL A 610 26.76 -34.75 13.09
CA VAL A 610 27.38 -33.95 14.15
C VAL A 610 28.45 -33.01 13.56
N ASP A 611 29.25 -33.48 12.63
CA ASP A 611 30.30 -32.69 11.97
C ASP A 611 29.68 -31.60 11.08
N ALA A 612 28.56 -31.92 10.41
CA ALA A 612 27.85 -30.98 9.53
C ALA A 612 27.35 -29.74 10.30
N TYR A 613 26.53 -29.92 11.35
CA TYR A 613 25.96 -28.74 12.02
C TYR A 613 27.04 -27.95 12.79
N ARG A 614 28.11 -28.58 13.30
CA ARG A 614 29.20 -27.90 14.00
C ARG A 614 29.95 -26.90 13.14
N ARG A 615 30.07 -27.14 11.83
CA ARG A 615 30.79 -26.26 10.88
C ARG A 615 30.17 -24.85 10.82
N TYR A 616 28.87 -24.73 11.07
CA TYR A 616 28.14 -23.48 10.94
C TYR A 616 27.88 -22.78 12.28
N CYS A 617 28.53 -23.26 13.34
CA CYS A 617 28.39 -22.77 14.70
C CYS A 617 29.75 -22.42 15.29
N TRP A 618 29.91 -21.18 15.66
CA TRP A 618 31.05 -20.71 16.43
C TRP A 618 30.59 -19.68 17.48
N PRO A 619 31.39 -19.49 18.58
CA PRO A 619 31.09 -18.50 19.58
C PRO A 619 31.08 -17.07 18.98
N VAL A 620 30.19 -16.25 19.45
CA VAL A 620 30.11 -14.82 19.12
C VAL A 620 30.30 -14.05 20.42
N ALA A 621 31.49 -13.50 20.62
CA ALA A 621 31.84 -12.65 21.76
C ALA A 621 31.78 -11.15 21.38
N SER A 622 31.95 -10.84 20.13
CA SER A 622 31.96 -9.46 19.60
C SER A 622 31.43 -9.41 18.17
N VAL A 623 31.20 -8.21 17.65
CA VAL A 623 30.81 -7.99 16.24
C VAL A 623 31.84 -8.54 15.26
N ALA A 624 33.11 -8.59 15.63
CA ALA A 624 34.18 -9.14 14.79
C ALA A 624 34.02 -10.66 14.52
N ASP A 625 33.29 -11.37 15.36
CA ASP A 625 33.01 -12.80 15.20
C ASP A 625 31.83 -13.07 14.24
N LEU A 626 31.08 -12.03 13.87
CA LEU A 626 30.00 -12.10 12.90
C LEU A 626 30.54 -12.03 11.46
N LYS A 627 29.77 -12.59 10.53
CA LYS A 627 30.00 -12.43 9.09
C LYS A 627 28.67 -12.04 8.42
N LEU A 628 28.63 -10.89 7.79
CA LEU A 628 27.49 -10.41 7.03
C LEU A 628 27.78 -10.53 5.53
N ALA A 629 26.97 -11.28 4.82
CA ALA A 629 27.04 -11.44 3.37
C ALA A 629 25.84 -10.74 2.72
N PRO A 630 25.94 -9.48 2.30
CA PRO A 630 24.90 -8.82 1.52
C PRO A 630 24.92 -9.36 0.09
N PHE A 631 23.74 -9.61 -0.48
CA PHE A 631 23.59 -10.10 -1.85
C PHE A 631 22.56 -9.31 -2.67
N HIS A 632 21.78 -8.41 -2.08
CA HIS A 632 20.99 -7.42 -2.80
C HIS A 632 21.08 -6.04 -2.16
N LEU A 633 21.38 -5.04 -2.96
CA LEU A 633 21.10 -3.64 -2.70
C LEU A 633 19.69 -3.38 -3.24
N LEU A 634 18.67 -3.39 -2.34
CA LEU A 634 17.27 -3.41 -2.75
C LEU A 634 16.72 -2.03 -3.09
N ALA A 635 17.00 -1.03 -2.25
CA ALA A 635 16.41 0.30 -2.40
C ALA A 635 17.29 1.39 -1.79
N SER A 636 17.07 2.59 -2.28
CA SER A 636 17.63 3.88 -1.82
C SER A 636 16.53 4.94 -1.81
N GLU A 637 16.87 6.19 -1.51
CA GLU A 637 15.91 7.32 -1.41
C GLU A 637 14.98 7.46 -2.62
N ARG A 638 15.48 7.19 -3.82
CA ARG A 638 14.76 7.49 -5.07
C ARG A 638 14.38 6.28 -5.88
N LYS A 639 14.93 5.11 -5.55
CA LYS A 639 14.84 3.97 -6.46
C LYS A 639 14.83 2.62 -5.73
N VAL A 640 14.08 1.67 -6.30
CA VAL A 640 14.19 0.24 -6.04
C VAL A 640 15.00 -0.38 -7.19
N PHE A 641 16.05 -1.11 -6.87
CA PHE A 641 17.03 -1.62 -7.85
C PHE A 641 16.62 -2.97 -8.48
N ALA A 642 15.33 -3.27 -8.51
CA ALA A 642 14.78 -4.46 -9.17
C ALA A 642 14.89 -4.43 -10.72
N ASP A 643 15.37 -3.34 -11.29
CA ASP A 643 15.70 -3.17 -12.72
C ASP A 643 17.18 -3.49 -13.04
N LYS A 644 18.00 -3.76 -12.03
CA LYS A 644 19.41 -4.15 -12.17
C LYS A 644 19.53 -5.66 -12.16
N ASP A 645 20.51 -6.18 -12.89
CA ASP A 645 20.83 -7.61 -12.85
C ASP A 645 21.56 -8.01 -11.56
N HIS A 646 21.60 -9.29 -11.27
CA HIS A 646 22.24 -9.79 -10.05
C HIS A 646 23.76 -9.58 -10.04
N LEU A 647 24.42 -9.52 -11.18
CA LEU A 647 25.86 -9.25 -11.27
C LEU A 647 26.14 -7.81 -10.80
N TRP A 648 25.32 -6.85 -11.23
CA TRP A 648 25.40 -5.49 -10.74
C TRP A 648 25.28 -5.41 -9.21
N HIS A 649 24.36 -6.17 -8.60
CA HIS A 649 24.22 -6.22 -7.15
C HIS A 649 25.49 -6.76 -6.49
N MET A 650 26.04 -7.86 -7.00
CA MET A 650 27.25 -8.46 -6.46
C MET A 650 28.47 -7.53 -6.54
N GLU A 651 28.68 -6.88 -7.69
CA GLU A 651 29.78 -5.95 -7.90
C GLU A 651 29.72 -4.74 -6.99
N HIS A 652 28.52 -4.15 -6.82
CA HIS A 652 28.35 -3.02 -5.92
C HIS A 652 28.54 -3.41 -4.46
N LEU A 653 27.97 -4.52 -4.04
CA LEU A 653 28.08 -4.99 -2.65
C LEU A 653 29.50 -5.48 -2.29
N ALA A 654 30.27 -5.96 -3.26
CA ALA A 654 31.68 -6.27 -3.04
C ALA A 654 32.52 -5.03 -2.66
N ARG A 655 32.10 -3.81 -3.09
CA ARG A 655 32.79 -2.55 -2.73
C ARG A 655 32.72 -2.21 -1.24
N ILE A 656 31.68 -2.68 -0.53
CA ILE A 656 31.54 -2.45 0.92
C ILE A 656 32.23 -3.51 1.77
N ALA A 657 32.64 -4.63 1.16
CA ALA A 657 33.42 -5.67 1.80
C ALA A 657 34.89 -5.26 1.83
N ALA A 658 35.43 -5.02 3.01
CA ALA A 658 36.83 -4.68 3.20
C ALA A 658 37.54 -5.74 4.05
N ALA A 659 38.87 -5.84 3.89
CA ALA A 659 39.69 -6.74 4.72
C ALA A 659 39.47 -6.40 6.22
N ASN A 660 39.41 -7.44 7.04
CA ASN A 660 39.21 -7.34 8.49
C ASN A 660 37.88 -6.72 8.96
N THR A 661 36.85 -6.70 8.11
CA THR A 661 35.49 -6.33 8.52
C THR A 661 34.58 -7.56 8.57
N PRO A 662 33.48 -7.51 9.36
CA PRO A 662 32.45 -8.54 9.31
C PRO A 662 31.76 -8.69 7.95
N ILE A 663 31.89 -7.73 7.03
CA ILE A 663 31.22 -7.75 5.72
C ILE A 663 32.04 -8.55 4.73
N ILE A 664 31.44 -9.58 4.14
CA ILE A 664 32.09 -10.45 3.16
C ILE A 664 31.40 -10.35 1.80
N ALA A 665 32.18 -10.42 0.73
CA ALA A 665 31.67 -10.55 -0.63
C ALA A 665 31.29 -12.02 -0.88
N THR A 666 30.06 -12.25 -1.37
CA THR A 666 29.59 -13.58 -1.74
C THR A 666 30.23 -14.04 -3.04
N ALA A 667 30.87 -15.23 -3.01
CA ALA A 667 31.40 -15.85 -4.21
C ALA A 667 30.25 -16.17 -5.18
N HIS A 668 30.48 -15.91 -6.46
CA HIS A 668 29.46 -16.15 -7.49
C HIS A 668 30.09 -16.50 -8.84
N ARG A 669 29.26 -17.09 -9.72
CA ARG A 669 29.63 -17.44 -11.09
C ARG A 669 28.42 -17.25 -12.01
N VAL A 670 28.62 -16.58 -13.15
CA VAL A 670 27.64 -16.53 -14.22
C VAL A 670 27.77 -17.78 -15.07
N VAL A 671 26.64 -18.39 -15.47
CA VAL A 671 26.55 -19.62 -16.26
C VAL A 671 25.55 -19.41 -17.39
N ASP A 672 25.98 -19.63 -18.63
CA ASP A 672 25.05 -19.77 -19.76
C ASP A 672 24.48 -21.19 -19.76
N VAL A 673 23.18 -21.32 -19.42
CA VAL A 673 22.53 -22.65 -19.31
C VAL A 673 22.24 -23.28 -20.67
N THR A 674 22.57 -22.61 -21.77
CA THR A 674 22.47 -23.13 -23.14
C THR A 674 23.78 -23.72 -23.63
N ASP A 675 24.92 -23.42 -22.96
CA ASP A 675 26.22 -23.96 -23.23
C ASP A 675 26.54 -25.14 -22.29
N PRO A 676 26.66 -26.35 -22.79
CA PRO A 676 26.98 -27.53 -21.96
C PRO A 676 28.29 -27.40 -21.16
N SER A 677 29.28 -26.70 -21.70
CA SER A 677 30.60 -26.57 -21.03
C SER A 677 30.50 -25.65 -19.81
N GLU A 678 29.68 -24.57 -19.90
CA GLU A 678 29.44 -23.69 -18.77
C GLU A 678 28.54 -24.35 -17.72
N VAL A 679 27.56 -25.16 -18.15
CA VAL A 679 26.73 -25.97 -17.25
C VAL A 679 27.59 -26.92 -16.43
N ASP A 680 28.51 -27.65 -17.07
CA ASP A 680 29.44 -28.59 -16.41
C ASP A 680 30.38 -27.84 -15.44
N ALA A 681 30.86 -26.66 -15.83
CA ALA A 681 31.66 -25.82 -14.97
C ALA A 681 30.89 -25.29 -13.75
N GLY A 682 29.62 -24.98 -13.91
CA GLY A 682 28.70 -24.61 -12.82
C GLY A 682 28.42 -25.77 -11.85
N ILE A 683 28.25 -26.98 -12.38
CA ILE A 683 28.09 -28.20 -11.58
C ILE A 683 29.38 -28.49 -10.78
N SER A 684 30.55 -28.45 -11.44
CA SER A 684 31.82 -28.68 -10.78
C SER A 684 32.10 -27.67 -9.66
N TRP A 685 31.71 -26.42 -9.86
CA TRP A 685 31.80 -25.39 -8.81
C TRP A 685 30.93 -25.71 -7.59
N TRP A 686 29.71 -26.22 -7.80
CA TRP A 686 28.82 -26.66 -6.70
C TRP A 686 29.39 -27.89 -5.98
N GLU A 687 29.95 -28.87 -6.72
CA GLU A 687 30.61 -30.05 -6.16
C GLU A 687 31.80 -29.66 -5.29
N ASP A 688 32.58 -28.70 -5.74
CA ASP A 688 33.75 -28.18 -5.00
C ASP A 688 33.29 -27.45 -3.71
N LEU A 689 32.27 -26.58 -3.79
CA LEU A 689 31.69 -25.91 -2.61
C LEU A 689 31.19 -26.92 -1.57
N THR A 690 30.41 -27.90 -2.00
CA THR A 690 29.79 -28.87 -1.11
C THR A 690 30.76 -29.90 -0.55
N SER A 691 31.80 -30.28 -1.30
CA SER A 691 32.85 -31.15 -0.83
C SER A 691 33.69 -30.54 0.31
N ARG A 692 33.88 -29.23 0.28
CA ARG A 692 34.50 -28.44 1.35
C ARG A 692 33.58 -28.17 2.54
N GLY A 693 32.33 -28.63 2.45
CA GLY A 693 31.31 -28.51 3.51
C GLY A 693 30.49 -27.23 3.43
N GLY A 694 30.47 -26.54 2.29
CA GLY A 694 29.56 -25.43 2.01
C GLY A 694 28.11 -25.92 1.95
N GLU A 695 27.15 -25.01 2.19
CA GLU A 695 25.71 -25.32 2.13
C GLU A 695 25.27 -25.73 0.72
N GLY A 696 25.87 -25.16 -0.31
CA GLY A 696 25.53 -25.30 -1.71
C GLY A 696 25.50 -23.96 -2.41
N MET A 697 24.59 -23.81 -3.36
CA MET A 697 24.43 -22.56 -4.10
C MET A 697 22.96 -22.13 -4.27
N VAL A 698 22.77 -20.85 -4.58
CA VAL A 698 21.50 -20.29 -5.04
C VAL A 698 21.63 -19.99 -6.53
N VAL A 699 20.74 -20.54 -7.34
CA VAL A 699 20.66 -20.28 -8.79
C VAL A 699 19.57 -19.25 -9.04
N LYS A 700 19.93 -18.13 -9.63
CA LYS A 700 19.01 -17.02 -9.97
C LYS A 700 19.10 -16.73 -11.47
N PRO A 701 18.01 -16.36 -12.16
CA PRO A 701 18.14 -15.72 -13.46
C PRO A 701 19.13 -14.55 -13.37
N LEU A 702 19.90 -14.26 -14.41
CA LEU A 702 20.83 -13.12 -14.36
C LEU A 702 20.08 -11.81 -14.11
N ASP A 703 19.00 -11.58 -14.85
CA ASP A 703 18.12 -10.44 -14.61
C ASP A 703 17.29 -10.65 -13.32
N PHE A 704 17.14 -9.61 -12.52
CA PHE A 704 16.44 -9.65 -11.23
C PHE A 704 14.96 -10.05 -11.35
N VAL A 705 14.29 -9.58 -12.40
CA VAL A 705 12.88 -9.90 -12.69
C VAL A 705 12.74 -10.46 -14.08
N VAL A 706 12.38 -11.73 -14.20
CA VAL A 706 12.19 -12.39 -15.49
C VAL A 706 10.77 -12.92 -15.65
N ARG A 707 10.19 -12.69 -16.84
CA ARG A 707 8.92 -13.27 -17.26
C ARG A 707 9.15 -14.32 -18.32
N GLY A 708 8.79 -15.55 -18.01
CA GLY A 708 8.81 -16.68 -18.93
C GLY A 708 7.44 -16.92 -19.56
N LYS A 709 7.30 -18.04 -20.26
CA LYS A 709 6.06 -18.45 -20.97
C LYS A 709 4.82 -18.57 -20.06
N LYS A 710 5.01 -18.88 -18.79
CA LYS A 710 3.94 -19.13 -17.79
C LYS A 710 3.80 -18.01 -16.75
N GLY A 711 4.36 -16.84 -16.99
CA GLY A 711 4.36 -15.71 -16.06
C GLY A 711 5.73 -15.46 -15.42
N LEU A 712 5.75 -15.01 -14.17
CA LEU A 712 6.99 -14.71 -13.46
C LEU A 712 7.80 -15.99 -13.20
N VAL A 713 9.09 -15.96 -13.53
CA VAL A 713 10.04 -17.06 -13.23
C VAL A 713 10.43 -16.99 -11.76
N GLN A 714 10.79 -18.16 -11.15
CA GLN A 714 11.29 -18.16 -9.76
C GLN A 714 12.49 -17.24 -9.63
N PRO A 715 12.47 -16.28 -8.69
CA PRO A 715 13.57 -15.32 -8.53
C PRO A 715 14.85 -16.00 -8.03
N ALA A 716 14.71 -17.12 -7.35
CA ALA A 716 15.83 -17.90 -6.85
C ALA A 716 15.45 -19.37 -6.62
N LEU A 717 16.36 -20.27 -6.87
CA LEU A 717 16.27 -21.70 -6.54
C LEU A 717 17.46 -22.08 -5.67
N LYS A 718 17.20 -22.68 -4.50
CA LYS A 718 18.28 -23.23 -3.67
C LYS A 718 18.63 -24.64 -4.12
N CYS A 719 19.94 -24.88 -4.31
CA CYS A 719 20.53 -26.18 -4.59
C CYS A 719 21.52 -26.54 -3.48
N ARG A 720 21.07 -27.39 -2.56
CA ARG A 720 21.75 -27.66 -1.30
C ARG A 720 22.59 -28.92 -1.39
N GLY A 721 23.73 -28.90 -0.73
CA GLY A 721 24.66 -30.04 -0.67
C GLY A 721 24.19 -31.14 0.29
N PRO A 722 24.74 -32.36 0.13
CA PRO A 722 24.31 -33.54 0.90
C PRO A 722 24.47 -33.38 2.40
N GLU A 723 25.53 -32.78 2.87
CA GLU A 723 25.82 -32.65 4.31
C GLU A 723 24.92 -31.59 4.97
N TYR A 724 24.56 -30.52 4.24
CA TYR A 724 23.55 -29.58 4.71
C TYR A 724 22.15 -30.21 4.78
N LEU A 725 21.77 -30.99 3.76
CA LEU A 725 20.48 -31.71 3.75
C LEU A 725 20.40 -32.72 4.91
N ARG A 726 21.53 -33.26 5.36
CA ARG A 726 21.64 -34.12 6.56
C ARG A 726 21.25 -33.38 7.83
N ILE A 727 21.57 -32.09 7.94
CA ILE A 727 21.13 -31.25 9.06
C ILE A 727 19.60 -31.10 9.03
N ILE A 728 19.04 -30.81 7.87
CA ILE A 728 17.60 -30.54 7.71
C ILE A 728 16.72 -31.78 7.90
N TYR A 729 17.11 -32.90 7.30
CA TYR A 729 16.26 -34.13 7.26
C TYR A 729 16.70 -35.22 8.23
N GLY A 730 17.80 -35.01 8.93
CA GLY A 730 18.34 -35.94 9.90
C GLY A 730 19.46 -36.85 9.37
N PRO A 731 20.17 -37.54 10.27
CA PRO A 731 21.39 -38.29 9.94
C PRO A 731 21.23 -39.35 8.85
N GLU A 732 20.07 -39.95 8.74
CA GLU A 732 19.78 -41.08 7.85
C GLU A 732 18.97 -40.69 6.59
N TYR A 733 18.91 -39.39 6.24
CA TYR A 733 18.06 -38.93 5.12
C TYR A 733 18.43 -39.56 3.78
N ASP A 734 19.70 -39.86 3.56
CA ASP A 734 20.28 -40.44 2.35
C ASP A 734 20.19 -42.01 2.27
N ALA A 735 19.62 -42.63 3.30
CA ALA A 735 19.28 -44.04 3.23
C ALA A 735 18.23 -44.31 2.12
N PRO A 736 18.31 -45.40 1.35
CA PRO A 736 17.52 -45.59 0.13
C PRO A 736 16.00 -45.31 0.31
N GLY A 737 15.34 -45.94 1.27
CA GLY A 737 13.90 -45.73 1.50
C GLY A 737 13.52 -44.35 2.02
N ASN A 738 14.43 -43.61 2.69
CA ASN A 738 14.21 -42.24 3.16
C ASN A 738 14.37 -41.24 2.01
N LEU A 739 15.39 -41.43 1.19
CA LEU A 739 15.66 -40.59 0.03
C LEU A 739 14.48 -40.63 -0.97
N ASP A 740 13.92 -41.79 -1.25
CA ASP A 740 12.76 -41.96 -2.15
C ASP A 740 11.52 -41.23 -1.63
N ARG A 741 11.27 -41.30 -0.31
CA ARG A 741 10.17 -40.51 0.28
C ARG A 741 10.38 -39.01 0.14
N LEU A 742 11.61 -38.50 0.24
CA LEU A 742 11.92 -37.08 0.05
C LEU A 742 11.80 -36.66 -1.40
N ARG A 743 12.15 -37.56 -2.34
CA ARG A 743 12.02 -37.31 -3.78
C ARG A 743 10.56 -37.12 -4.23
N SER A 744 9.60 -37.68 -3.52
CA SER A 744 8.17 -37.52 -3.81
C SER A 744 7.56 -36.19 -3.30
N ARG A 745 8.36 -35.25 -2.78
CA ARG A 745 7.90 -33.93 -2.30
C ARG A 745 7.29 -33.09 -3.44
N ARG A 746 6.29 -32.22 -3.09
CA ARG A 746 5.57 -31.37 -4.04
C ARG A 746 6.02 -29.92 -3.92
N LEU A 747 6.51 -29.34 -5.02
CA LEU A 747 7.08 -27.97 -5.05
C LEU A 747 6.04 -26.89 -5.41
N ALA A 748 4.91 -27.25 -6.01
CA ALA A 748 4.00 -26.26 -6.62
C ALA A 748 3.51 -25.18 -5.63
N ALA A 749 3.08 -25.58 -4.43
CA ALA A 749 2.62 -24.64 -3.41
C ALA A 749 3.76 -23.70 -2.97
N LYS A 750 4.96 -24.24 -2.70
CA LYS A 750 6.12 -23.46 -2.28
C LYS A 750 6.59 -22.48 -3.36
N ARG A 751 6.56 -22.87 -4.62
CA ARG A 751 6.89 -22.01 -5.76
C ARG A 751 5.89 -20.87 -5.93
N SER A 752 4.60 -21.18 -5.84
CA SER A 752 3.54 -20.16 -5.88
C SER A 752 3.68 -19.17 -4.72
N LEU A 753 3.98 -19.66 -3.52
CA LEU A 753 4.21 -18.84 -2.35
C LEU A 753 5.38 -17.88 -2.58
N ALA A 754 6.54 -18.39 -2.99
CA ALA A 754 7.75 -17.60 -3.24
C ALA A 754 7.53 -16.48 -4.27
N LEU A 755 6.77 -16.73 -5.34
CA LEU A 755 6.46 -15.71 -6.35
C LEU A 755 5.55 -14.60 -5.81
N ARG A 756 4.56 -14.95 -5.00
CA ARG A 756 3.63 -13.97 -4.41
C ARG A 756 4.34 -13.13 -3.36
N GLU A 757 5.14 -13.74 -2.50
CA GLU A 757 5.97 -13.03 -1.51
C GLU A 757 6.99 -12.10 -2.19
N PHE A 758 7.67 -12.57 -3.25
CA PHE A 758 8.59 -11.75 -4.03
C PHE A 758 7.89 -10.52 -4.64
N ALA A 759 6.75 -10.74 -5.28
CA ALA A 759 5.99 -9.64 -5.89
C ALA A 759 5.54 -8.62 -4.84
N MET A 760 5.13 -9.07 -3.66
CA MET A 760 4.71 -8.19 -2.57
C MET A 760 5.87 -7.46 -1.92
N GLY A 761 7.01 -8.12 -1.72
CA GLY A 761 8.20 -7.49 -1.16
C GLY A 761 8.68 -6.32 -2.03
N ILE A 762 8.78 -6.53 -3.35
CA ILE A 762 9.19 -5.47 -4.29
C ILE A 762 8.13 -4.35 -4.34
N GLU A 763 6.84 -4.69 -4.38
CA GLU A 763 5.76 -3.69 -4.36
C GLU A 763 5.80 -2.83 -3.09
N GLY A 764 6.07 -3.43 -1.92
CA GLY A 764 6.21 -2.70 -0.66
C GLY A 764 7.32 -1.66 -0.72
N LEU A 765 8.51 -2.04 -1.21
CA LEU A 765 9.62 -1.12 -1.41
C LEU A 765 9.30 -0.01 -2.41
N GLU A 766 8.67 -0.35 -3.54
CA GLU A 766 8.27 0.63 -4.55
C GLU A 766 7.28 1.65 -3.98
N ARG A 767 6.31 1.20 -3.17
CA ARG A 767 5.37 2.09 -2.47
C ARG A 767 6.07 3.01 -1.48
N PHE A 768 7.02 2.46 -0.71
CA PHE A 768 7.81 3.25 0.24
C PHE A 768 8.62 4.33 -0.48
N VAL A 769 9.35 3.97 -1.54
CA VAL A 769 10.15 4.94 -2.33
C VAL A 769 9.26 6.01 -2.98
N ARG A 770 8.03 5.67 -3.39
CA ARG A 770 7.04 6.62 -3.91
C ARG A 770 6.36 7.48 -2.84
N HIS A 771 6.80 7.40 -1.57
CA HIS A 771 6.19 8.12 -0.44
C HIS A 771 4.68 7.84 -0.26
N GLU A 772 4.23 6.62 -0.55
CA GLU A 772 2.87 6.23 -0.19
C GLU A 772 2.74 6.11 1.34
N PRO A 773 1.53 6.32 1.92
CA PRO A 773 1.32 6.15 3.36
C PRO A 773 1.81 4.79 3.84
N LEU A 774 2.41 4.74 5.03
CA LEU A 774 3.08 3.52 5.53
C LEU A 774 2.14 2.31 5.58
N ARG A 775 0.84 2.51 5.88
CA ARG A 775 -0.17 1.45 5.82
C ARG A 775 -0.24 0.74 4.45
N ARG A 776 0.06 1.46 3.35
CA ARG A 776 0.09 0.87 2.00
C ARG A 776 1.32 0.00 1.78
N VAL A 777 2.42 0.34 2.42
CA VAL A 777 3.64 -0.49 2.48
C VAL A 777 3.37 -1.73 3.32
N HIS A 778 2.71 -1.53 4.45
CA HIS A 778 2.35 -2.59 5.39
C HIS A 778 1.35 -3.60 4.80
N GLU A 779 0.44 -3.21 3.89
CA GLU A 779 -0.36 -4.17 3.14
C GLU A 779 0.51 -5.26 2.50
N CYS A 780 1.70 -4.88 2.01
CA CYS A 780 2.64 -5.80 1.40
C CYS A 780 3.43 -6.59 2.47
N ALA A 781 4.05 -5.90 3.44
CA ALA A 781 4.85 -6.56 4.46
C ALA A 781 4.02 -7.54 5.30
N PHE A 782 2.83 -7.14 5.74
CA PHE A 782 1.93 -8.03 6.50
C PHE A 782 1.33 -9.12 5.63
N GLY A 783 1.16 -8.84 4.35
CA GLY A 783 0.76 -9.84 3.37
C GLY A 783 1.80 -10.94 3.21
N VAL A 784 3.08 -10.64 3.20
CA VAL A 784 4.14 -11.65 3.19
C VAL A 784 4.07 -12.53 4.44
N LEU A 785 3.90 -11.92 5.64
CA LEU A 785 3.74 -12.67 6.88
C LEU A 785 2.49 -13.57 6.88
N ALA A 786 1.39 -13.08 6.35
CA ALA A 786 0.16 -13.86 6.23
C ALA A 786 0.33 -15.04 5.27
N LEU A 787 0.97 -14.83 4.12
CA LEU A 787 1.23 -15.88 3.13
C LEU A 787 2.13 -16.97 3.70
N GLU A 788 3.08 -16.64 4.57
CA GLU A 788 3.97 -17.62 5.20
C GLU A 788 3.22 -18.69 6.01
N SER A 789 2.02 -18.38 6.51
CA SER A 789 1.16 -19.34 7.21
C SER A 789 0.42 -20.30 6.28
N GLU A 790 0.51 -20.16 4.95
CA GLU A 790 -0.10 -21.08 4.02
C GLU A 790 0.59 -22.46 4.06
N PRO A 791 -0.19 -23.55 4.03
CA PRO A 791 0.38 -24.89 4.10
C PRO A 791 1.21 -25.21 2.85
N VAL A 792 2.41 -25.72 3.09
CA VAL A 792 3.31 -26.27 2.07
C VAL A 792 3.62 -27.72 2.40
N ASP A 793 4.21 -28.45 1.45
CA ASP A 793 4.63 -29.82 1.73
C ASP A 793 5.64 -29.82 2.90
N PRO A 794 5.39 -30.57 4.00
CA PRO A 794 6.23 -30.56 5.19
C PRO A 794 7.65 -31.10 4.95
N ARG A 795 7.92 -31.68 3.78
CA ARG A 795 9.23 -32.16 3.35
C ARG A 795 10.08 -31.10 2.64
N LEU A 796 9.64 -29.82 2.60
CA LEU A 796 10.35 -28.71 1.92
C LEU A 796 11.16 -27.85 2.86
#